data_b94535300f7a9faca171e6fbe6bc1ca9
#
_entry.id   b94535300f7a9faca171e6fbe6bc1ca9
#
_cell.length_a   1.000
_cell.length_b   1.000
_cell.length_c   1.000
_cell.angle_alpha   90.00
_cell.angle_beta   90.00
_cell.angle_gamma   90.00
#
_symmetry.space_group_name_H-M   'P 1'
#
loop_
_entity.id
_entity.type
_entity.pdbx_description
1 polymer ?
#
loop_
_entity_poly.entity_id
_entity_poly.type
_entity_poly.pdbx_seq_one_letter_code
_entity_poly.pdbx_strand_id
1 'polypeptide(L)'
;MADYEFNRIEKKWQKRWLDEKTYAAVTGDTTREKFYALVEFPYPSGQGLHVGHPRPYTAMDIIARKKRMQGYNVLFPIGFDAFGLPTENYAIKTHIHPREVTKQNIATFTSQLQMLGYSFDWDRAVDTTDPNYYKWTQWIFLQMYKHGLAYKASMPVNWCTSCKVVLANEEVVDGVCERCGAPVIRKEKSQWMLKITEYADRLIDDLDDLDFIERVKIQQKNWIGRSTGANVKFATTAGDDLMVFTTRPDTLFGATYMVMSPEHAYLEKWADIISNMDEVRQYQVEAGKKSDFERTELAKEKTGVKLAGVEAINPVNGKKIPIFISDYVLATYGTGAIMAVPAHDTRDWEFAKKFDLEIIEVVEGGNVEEEAFTVKDDSGIMINSDFLNGMTAKDAIPAMIKWLEEHDVGTKQVNYKLRDWVFSRQRYWGEPIPMVHCDKCGWVPVPENELPLLLPDVEDYEPTDNGESPIAKMTDWVNTTCPQCGAPAQRETDTMPNWAGSSWYFLRYMDPDNDEALVGKEAVEYWNQIDWYNGGMEHTTLHLLYSRFWHKFLYDIGVVPTKEPYAKRTSHGMILGEGGEKMSKSRGNVVNPNDVVNEFGADTLRLYIMFIGDFEKAAPWNPTAVKGCKKFLDRVWKLGCEKLDGDLSYSAVNEKEIHKTIKKVSEDIDKMKFNTAIAQLMTLVNQFNQNKPSRGDLKALLELLSPFAPHIVEELWEIQQFDEKMACQQSWPEYDEEKTVDSSVEIAVQINGKVKSKLTIPMDADEDSVYEAVMADEKIQKATDGMNIIKRIYIKNRLMNVIVKSQ
;
A
#
# COMPACT_ATOMS: atom_id res chain seq x y z
N MET A 1 18.46 35.89 26.59
CA MET A 1 18.36 35.05 25.36
C MET A 1 17.01 35.30 24.74
N ALA A 2 16.98 35.57 23.43
CA ALA A 2 15.71 35.74 22.71
C ALA A 2 14.93 34.40 22.66
N ASP A 3 13.62 34.45 22.86
CA ASP A 3 12.78 33.30 22.75
C ASP A 3 12.70 32.80 21.28
N TYR A 4 12.47 31.52 21.10
CA TYR A 4 12.28 30.92 19.77
C TYR A 4 10.90 31.32 19.22
N GLU A 5 10.86 32.43 18.45
CA GLU A 5 9.64 32.96 17.80
C GLU A 5 9.26 32.18 16.54
N PHE A 6 8.93 30.91 16.71
CA PHE A 6 8.68 29.98 15.58
C PHE A 6 7.69 30.55 14.56
N ASN A 7 6.59 31.16 14.97
CA ASN A 7 5.60 31.72 14.05
C ASN A 7 6.14 32.76 13.07
N ARG A 8 7.12 33.59 13.50
CA ARG A 8 7.78 34.56 12.63
C ARG A 8 8.80 33.88 11.74
N ILE A 9 9.62 33.02 12.33
CA ILE A 9 10.74 32.34 11.67
C ILE A 9 10.23 31.41 10.57
N GLU A 10 9.22 30.59 10.86
CA GLU A 10 8.64 29.62 9.90
C GLU A 10 8.07 30.34 8.69
N LYS A 11 7.28 31.39 8.86
CA LYS A 11 6.73 32.20 7.75
C LYS A 11 7.80 32.86 6.89
N LYS A 12 8.90 33.35 7.52
CA LYS A 12 10.03 33.93 6.80
C LYS A 12 10.64 32.93 5.82
N TRP A 13 10.93 31.70 6.30
CA TRP A 13 11.61 30.69 5.50
C TRP A 13 10.68 30.04 4.47
N GLN A 14 9.43 29.76 4.82
CA GLN A 14 8.41 29.26 3.86
C GLN A 14 8.27 30.22 2.68
N LYS A 15 8.14 31.52 2.95
CA LYS A 15 8.07 32.52 1.89
C LYS A 15 9.34 32.55 1.03
N ARG A 16 10.52 32.52 1.64
CA ARG A 16 11.79 32.56 0.91
C ARG A 16 11.96 31.35 0.00
N TRP A 17 11.67 30.14 0.48
CA TRP A 17 11.77 28.93 -0.34
C TRP A 17 10.82 28.93 -1.53
N LEU A 18 9.62 29.48 -1.37
CA LEU A 18 8.64 29.61 -2.46
C LEU A 18 9.08 30.67 -3.47
N ASP A 19 9.48 31.85 -3.00
CA ASP A 19 9.88 32.97 -3.88
C ASP A 19 11.13 32.61 -4.70
N GLU A 20 12.11 31.94 -4.10
CA GLU A 20 13.36 31.54 -4.74
C GLU A 20 13.26 30.21 -5.49
N LYS A 21 12.11 29.51 -5.43
CA LYS A 21 11.90 28.16 -5.99
C LYS A 21 13.01 27.18 -5.62
N THR A 22 13.43 27.23 -4.35
CA THR A 22 14.62 26.54 -3.80
C THR A 22 14.67 25.05 -4.11
N TYR A 23 13.52 24.42 -4.27
CA TYR A 23 13.37 22.97 -4.45
C TYR A 23 12.95 22.55 -5.84
N ALA A 24 12.98 23.46 -6.81
CA ALA A 24 12.65 23.15 -8.21
C ALA A 24 13.65 22.15 -8.81
N ALA A 25 13.13 21.11 -9.45
CA ALA A 25 13.91 20.10 -10.13
C ALA A 25 14.14 20.48 -11.60
N VAL A 26 15.30 20.13 -12.14
CA VAL A 26 15.69 20.44 -13.51
C VAL A 26 15.67 19.18 -14.37
N THR A 27 14.75 19.10 -15.34
CA THR A 27 14.73 18.00 -16.31
C THR A 27 15.95 18.07 -17.21
N GLY A 28 16.60 16.92 -17.46
CA GLY A 28 17.77 16.84 -18.34
C GLY A 28 19.10 17.32 -17.71
N ASP A 29 19.18 17.53 -16.41
CA ASP A 29 20.44 17.87 -15.73
C ASP A 29 21.40 16.67 -15.78
N THR A 30 22.45 16.77 -16.58
CA THR A 30 23.49 15.76 -16.72
C THR A 30 24.64 15.91 -15.71
N THR A 31 24.63 16.93 -14.87
CA THR A 31 25.70 17.22 -13.90
C THR A 31 25.45 16.56 -12.54
N ARG A 32 24.23 16.18 -12.25
CA ARG A 32 23.77 15.55 -11.02
C ARG A 32 22.98 14.28 -11.33
N GLU A 33 23.14 13.28 -10.48
CA GLU A 33 22.30 12.08 -10.53
C GLU A 33 20.86 12.44 -10.14
N LYS A 34 19.86 11.91 -10.87
CA LYS A 34 18.46 12.16 -10.57
C LYS A 34 18.00 11.34 -9.36
N PHE A 35 17.06 11.89 -8.62
CA PHE A 35 16.31 11.15 -7.61
C PHE A 35 14.87 11.59 -7.61
N TYR A 36 13.96 10.68 -7.95
CA TYR A 36 12.53 10.94 -7.94
C TYR A 36 11.91 10.35 -6.66
N ALA A 37 11.64 11.20 -5.68
CA ALA A 37 10.89 10.86 -4.48
C ALA A 37 9.40 11.08 -4.69
N LEU A 38 8.57 10.09 -4.40
CA LEU A 38 7.12 10.20 -4.57
C LEU A 38 6.40 9.85 -3.26
N VAL A 39 5.36 10.59 -2.97
CA VAL A 39 4.37 10.30 -1.93
C VAL A 39 2.98 10.31 -2.55
N GLU A 40 2.07 9.50 -2.02
CA GLU A 40 0.68 9.54 -2.46
C GLU A 40 0.11 10.96 -2.29
N PHE A 41 -0.44 11.52 -3.36
CA PHE A 41 -1.03 12.85 -3.30
C PHE A 41 -2.35 12.83 -2.52
N PRO A 42 -2.70 13.91 -1.80
CA PRO A 42 -3.87 13.92 -0.97
C PRO A 42 -5.16 14.01 -1.79
N TYR A 43 -6.20 13.44 -1.21
CA TYR A 43 -7.57 13.62 -1.65
C TYR A 43 -8.17 14.84 -0.91
N PRO A 44 -8.41 15.99 -1.57
CA PRO A 44 -8.85 17.22 -0.91
C PRO A 44 -10.35 17.17 -0.54
N SER A 45 -10.72 16.26 0.38
CA SER A 45 -12.08 16.10 0.87
C SER A 45 -12.30 16.83 2.21
N GLY A 46 -13.29 17.71 2.27
CA GLY A 46 -13.72 18.37 3.48
C GLY A 46 -12.74 19.43 4.03
N GLN A 47 -12.66 19.62 5.33
CA GLN A 47 -12.09 20.80 5.99
C GLN A 47 -10.54 20.80 6.16
N GLY A 48 -9.80 20.12 5.33
CA GLY A 48 -8.33 20.10 5.38
C GLY A 48 -7.72 18.80 5.91
N LEU A 49 -6.40 18.82 6.11
CA LEU A 49 -5.60 17.71 6.61
C LEU A 49 -5.89 17.41 8.10
N HIS A 50 -5.68 16.17 8.51
CA HIS A 50 -5.49 15.79 9.91
C HIS A 50 -4.03 15.35 10.12
N VAL A 51 -3.58 15.27 11.37
CA VAL A 51 -2.16 14.99 11.72
C VAL A 51 -1.63 13.63 11.21
N GLY A 52 -2.49 12.76 10.71
CA GLY A 52 -2.07 11.53 10.04
C GLY A 52 -1.48 11.74 8.65
N HIS A 53 -1.99 12.71 7.89
CA HIS A 53 -1.50 13.02 6.54
C HIS A 53 -0.04 13.50 6.51
N PRO A 54 0.42 14.39 7.41
CA PRO A 54 1.81 14.82 7.45
C PRO A 54 2.84 13.71 7.62
N ARG A 55 2.48 12.53 8.12
CA ARG A 55 3.44 11.46 8.41
C ARG A 55 4.21 10.98 7.18
N PRO A 56 3.57 10.51 6.10
CA PRO A 56 4.28 10.13 4.87
C PRO A 56 4.99 11.31 4.21
N TYR A 57 4.39 12.51 4.22
CA TYR A 57 4.98 13.69 3.61
C TYR A 57 6.27 14.11 4.31
N THR A 58 6.27 14.13 5.65
CA THR A 58 7.48 14.46 6.41
C THR A 58 8.58 13.43 6.20
N ALA A 59 8.25 12.15 6.18
CA ALA A 59 9.23 11.08 5.95
C ALA A 59 9.92 11.22 4.59
N MET A 60 9.14 11.41 3.54
CA MET A 60 9.69 11.56 2.18
C MET A 60 10.39 12.91 1.99
N ASP A 61 9.93 13.97 2.68
CA ASP A 61 10.64 15.27 2.70
C ASP A 61 12.02 15.16 3.35
N ILE A 62 12.15 14.40 4.44
CA ILE A 62 13.47 14.14 5.09
C ILE A 62 14.40 13.44 4.10
N ILE A 63 13.92 12.43 3.39
CA ILE A 63 14.71 11.71 2.37
C ILE A 63 15.08 12.66 1.23
N ALA A 64 14.12 13.42 0.70
CA ALA A 64 14.35 14.36 -0.39
C ALA A 64 15.39 15.43 -0.03
N ARG A 65 15.31 16.00 1.18
CA ARG A 65 16.29 16.98 1.68
C ARG A 65 17.68 16.38 1.83
N LYS A 66 17.79 15.20 2.45
CA LYS A 66 19.06 14.48 2.55
C LYS A 66 19.65 14.20 1.17
N LYS A 67 18.85 13.73 0.20
CA LYS A 67 19.30 13.47 -1.16
C LYS A 67 19.82 14.73 -1.87
N ARG A 68 19.13 15.88 -1.71
CA ARG A 68 19.64 17.16 -2.23
C ARG A 68 20.98 17.52 -1.61
N MET A 69 21.14 17.38 -0.29
CA MET A 69 22.41 17.60 0.40
C MET A 69 23.50 16.61 -0.01
N GLN A 70 23.13 15.43 -0.53
CA GLN A 70 24.06 14.46 -1.15
C GLN A 70 24.38 14.79 -2.62
N GLY A 71 23.87 15.89 -3.15
CA GLY A 71 24.17 16.38 -4.50
C GLY A 71 23.24 15.87 -5.60
N TYR A 72 22.14 15.17 -5.28
CA TYR A 72 21.18 14.72 -6.26
C TYR A 72 20.30 15.85 -6.81
N ASN A 73 19.90 15.73 -8.07
CA ASN A 73 18.79 16.50 -8.64
C ASN A 73 17.48 15.80 -8.25
N VAL A 74 16.77 16.36 -7.27
CA VAL A 74 15.63 15.69 -6.64
C VAL A 74 14.31 16.24 -7.16
N LEU A 75 13.50 15.37 -7.78
CA LEU A 75 12.09 15.64 -8.07
C LEU A 75 11.25 15.13 -6.89
N PHE A 76 10.61 16.07 -6.18
CA PHE A 76 9.68 15.77 -5.10
C PHE A 76 8.42 16.63 -5.29
N PRO A 77 7.47 16.19 -6.11
CA PRO A 77 6.27 16.94 -6.46
C PRO A 77 5.11 16.66 -5.50
N ILE A 78 4.07 17.49 -5.61
CA ILE A 78 2.77 17.28 -4.94
C ILE A 78 1.66 17.72 -5.89
N GLY A 79 0.45 17.18 -5.71
CA GLY A 79 -0.76 17.52 -6.44
C GLY A 79 -2.00 17.08 -5.67
N PHE A 80 -3.13 17.02 -6.36
CA PHE A 80 -4.41 16.76 -5.73
C PHE A 80 -5.24 15.77 -6.55
N ASP A 81 -5.63 14.65 -5.91
CA ASP A 81 -6.64 13.73 -6.44
C ASP A 81 -8.02 14.27 -6.07
N ALA A 82 -8.64 15.03 -6.96
CA ALA A 82 -9.75 15.89 -6.58
C ALA A 82 -11.12 15.47 -7.15
N PHE A 83 -11.16 14.50 -8.08
CA PHE A 83 -12.41 13.87 -8.52
C PHE A 83 -12.89 12.79 -7.55
N GLY A 84 -14.18 12.43 -7.61
CA GLY A 84 -14.77 11.25 -6.99
C GLY A 84 -15.72 11.52 -5.83
N LEU A 85 -16.19 10.43 -5.25
CA LEU A 85 -17.29 10.37 -4.28
C LEU A 85 -17.13 11.24 -3.02
N PRO A 86 -15.96 11.34 -2.36
CA PRO A 86 -15.86 12.11 -1.14
C PRO A 86 -16.15 13.60 -1.33
N THR A 87 -15.62 14.20 -2.40
CA THR A 87 -15.88 15.61 -2.73
C THR A 87 -17.34 15.82 -3.14
N GLU A 88 -17.89 14.94 -3.97
CA GLU A 88 -19.29 15.01 -4.40
C GLU A 88 -20.25 14.85 -3.21
N ASN A 89 -20.04 13.88 -2.33
CA ASN A 89 -20.87 13.71 -1.13
C ASN A 89 -20.78 14.91 -0.18
N TYR A 90 -19.60 15.53 -0.08
CA TYR A 90 -19.45 16.76 0.70
C TYR A 90 -20.21 17.93 0.04
N ALA A 91 -20.12 18.04 -1.28
CA ALA A 91 -20.84 19.03 -2.07
C ALA A 91 -22.36 18.90 -1.92
N ILE A 92 -22.91 17.68 -2.00
CA ILE A 92 -24.32 17.39 -1.76
C ILE A 92 -24.74 17.84 -0.35
N LYS A 93 -23.95 17.46 0.67
CA LYS A 93 -24.22 17.79 2.07
C LYS A 93 -24.20 19.29 2.35
N THR A 94 -23.35 20.05 1.66
CA THR A 94 -23.15 21.50 1.87
C THR A 94 -23.94 22.35 0.90
N HIS A 95 -24.59 21.76 -0.11
CA HIS A 95 -25.28 22.43 -1.20
C HIS A 95 -24.38 23.43 -1.98
N ILE A 96 -23.08 23.11 -2.08
CA ILE A 96 -22.09 23.88 -2.85
C ILE A 96 -21.64 23.02 -4.04
N HIS A 97 -21.58 23.59 -5.24
CA HIS A 97 -21.17 22.83 -6.43
C HIS A 97 -19.80 22.17 -6.25
N PRO A 98 -19.59 20.90 -6.66
CA PRO A 98 -18.33 20.15 -6.44
C PRO A 98 -17.09 20.89 -6.93
N ARG A 99 -17.16 21.63 -8.03
CA ARG A 99 -16.05 22.44 -8.56
C ARG A 99 -15.58 23.50 -7.56
N GLU A 100 -16.53 24.22 -6.93
CA GLU A 100 -16.20 25.23 -5.94
C GLU A 100 -15.67 24.62 -4.65
N VAL A 101 -16.26 23.52 -4.21
CA VAL A 101 -15.75 22.74 -3.05
C VAL A 101 -14.31 22.27 -3.31
N THR A 102 -14.04 21.72 -4.49
CA THR A 102 -12.70 21.28 -4.89
C THR A 102 -11.69 22.42 -4.82
N LYS A 103 -12.02 23.57 -5.45
CA LYS A 103 -11.14 24.75 -5.45
C LYS A 103 -10.80 25.24 -4.04
N GLN A 104 -11.81 25.33 -3.17
CA GLN A 104 -11.62 25.74 -1.77
C GLN A 104 -10.76 24.73 -1.00
N ASN A 105 -11.01 23.45 -1.19
CA ASN A 105 -10.28 22.39 -0.50
C ASN A 105 -8.82 22.34 -0.95
N ILE A 106 -8.54 22.42 -2.26
CA ILE A 106 -7.18 22.49 -2.79
C ILE A 106 -6.43 23.67 -2.19
N ALA A 107 -7.03 24.86 -2.14
CA ALA A 107 -6.41 26.04 -1.54
C ALA A 107 -6.08 25.81 -0.04
N THR A 108 -6.98 25.19 0.71
CA THR A 108 -6.76 24.84 2.12
C THR A 108 -5.62 23.85 2.29
N PHE A 109 -5.62 22.76 1.51
CA PHE A 109 -4.57 21.74 1.57
C PHE A 109 -3.20 22.32 1.17
N THR A 110 -3.16 23.14 0.10
CA THR A 110 -1.94 23.84 -0.32
C THR A 110 -1.38 24.71 0.82
N SER A 111 -2.23 25.49 1.45
CA SER A 111 -1.82 26.34 2.58
C SER A 111 -1.27 25.50 3.75
N GLN A 112 -1.91 24.38 4.08
CA GLN A 112 -1.47 23.50 5.15
C GLN A 112 -0.15 22.78 4.84
N LEU A 113 0.05 22.34 3.60
CA LEU A 113 1.30 21.71 3.16
C LEU A 113 2.45 22.71 3.12
N GLN A 114 2.20 23.94 2.67
CA GLN A 114 3.19 25.03 2.69
C GLN A 114 3.56 25.45 4.11
N MET A 115 2.57 25.51 5.01
CA MET A 115 2.77 25.79 6.42
C MET A 115 3.71 24.79 7.10
N LEU A 116 3.72 23.54 6.67
CA LEU A 116 4.61 22.48 7.18
C LEU A 116 6.01 22.55 6.57
N GLY A 117 6.26 23.44 5.60
CA GLY A 117 7.57 23.71 5.03
C GLY A 117 8.16 22.54 4.25
N TYR A 118 7.34 21.76 3.57
CA TYR A 118 7.82 20.66 2.72
C TYR A 118 8.57 21.16 1.49
N SER A 119 9.63 20.44 1.12
CA SER A 119 10.47 20.75 -0.03
C SER A 119 9.88 20.26 -1.36
N PHE A 120 8.56 20.46 -1.54
CA PHE A 120 7.89 20.12 -2.79
C PHE A 120 8.29 21.05 -3.93
N ASP A 121 8.39 20.50 -5.12
CA ASP A 121 8.45 21.27 -6.36
C ASP A 121 7.02 21.68 -6.78
N TRP A 122 6.61 22.87 -6.34
CA TRP A 122 5.27 23.40 -6.56
C TRP A 122 4.96 23.76 -8.02
N ASP A 123 5.99 24.00 -8.82
CA ASP A 123 5.81 24.28 -10.26
C ASP A 123 5.32 23.04 -11.02
N ARG A 124 5.42 21.87 -10.40
CA ARG A 124 4.95 20.60 -10.96
C ARG A 124 3.67 20.08 -10.34
N ALA A 125 2.95 20.94 -9.61
CA ALA A 125 1.69 20.56 -8.99
C ALA A 125 0.61 20.26 -10.05
N VAL A 126 -0.14 19.18 -9.83
CA VAL A 126 -1.25 18.78 -10.71
C VAL A 126 -2.55 18.70 -9.93
N ASP A 127 -3.66 18.93 -10.65
CA ASP A 127 -5.03 18.77 -10.18
C ASP A 127 -5.75 17.83 -11.16
N THR A 128 -6.23 16.68 -10.66
CA THR A 128 -6.91 15.70 -11.53
C THR A 128 -8.21 16.23 -12.14
N THR A 129 -8.78 17.32 -11.61
CA THR A 129 -9.98 17.97 -12.16
C THR A 129 -9.71 19.01 -13.23
N ASP A 130 -8.44 19.32 -13.47
CA ASP A 130 -8.05 20.21 -14.56
C ASP A 130 -8.28 19.51 -15.93
N PRO A 131 -9.02 20.12 -16.86
CA PRO A 131 -9.19 19.59 -18.21
C PRO A 131 -7.88 19.25 -18.93
N ASN A 132 -6.80 20.00 -18.70
CA ASN A 132 -5.49 19.71 -19.26
C ASN A 132 -4.85 18.46 -18.67
N TYR A 133 -5.25 18.08 -17.44
CA TYR A 133 -4.85 16.82 -16.83
C TYR A 133 -5.72 15.66 -17.33
N TYR A 134 -7.06 15.73 -17.16
CA TYR A 134 -7.90 14.57 -17.46
C TYR A 134 -8.07 14.31 -18.97
N LYS A 135 -7.71 15.25 -19.86
CA LYS A 135 -7.50 14.99 -21.29
C LYS A 135 -6.66 13.72 -21.50
N TRP A 136 -5.61 13.57 -20.73
CA TRP A 136 -4.69 12.43 -20.85
C TRP A 136 -5.21 11.17 -20.18
N THR A 137 -5.98 11.28 -19.09
CA THR A 137 -6.74 10.15 -18.53
C THR A 137 -7.70 9.58 -19.57
N GLN A 138 -8.43 10.46 -20.26
CA GLN A 138 -9.31 10.11 -21.37
C GLN A 138 -8.54 9.47 -22.53
N TRP A 139 -7.40 10.02 -22.88
CA TRP A 139 -6.55 9.46 -23.93
C TRP A 139 -6.07 8.05 -23.61
N ILE A 140 -5.62 7.78 -22.39
CA ILE A 140 -5.22 6.44 -21.97
C ILE A 140 -6.40 5.46 -22.09
N PHE A 141 -7.59 5.85 -21.64
CA PHE A 141 -8.79 5.02 -21.80
C PHE A 141 -9.07 4.71 -23.28
N LEU A 142 -8.98 5.69 -24.17
CA LEU A 142 -9.14 5.46 -25.61
C LEU A 142 -8.09 4.52 -26.19
N GLN A 143 -6.84 4.62 -25.75
CA GLN A 143 -5.81 3.67 -26.17
C GLN A 143 -6.14 2.25 -25.68
N MET A 144 -6.57 2.10 -24.41
CA MET A 144 -7.01 0.79 -23.89
C MET A 144 -8.20 0.23 -24.70
N TYR A 145 -9.15 1.07 -25.06
CA TYR A 145 -10.27 0.65 -25.92
C TYR A 145 -9.80 0.17 -27.30
N LYS A 146 -8.92 0.91 -27.96
CA LYS A 146 -8.35 0.54 -29.27
C LYS A 146 -7.59 -0.79 -29.22
N HIS A 147 -6.95 -1.11 -28.09
CA HIS A 147 -6.22 -2.35 -27.89
C HIS A 147 -7.11 -3.48 -27.31
N GLY A 148 -8.43 -3.27 -27.20
CA GLY A 148 -9.36 -4.28 -26.73
C GLY A 148 -9.30 -4.57 -25.23
N LEU A 149 -8.64 -3.70 -24.45
CA LEU A 149 -8.53 -3.79 -22.99
C LEU A 149 -9.69 -3.11 -22.26
N ALA A 150 -10.34 -2.13 -22.88
CA ALA A 150 -11.57 -1.54 -22.36
C ALA A 150 -12.77 -2.06 -23.16
N TYR A 151 -13.83 -2.50 -22.46
CA TYR A 151 -15.04 -3.02 -23.06
C TYR A 151 -16.26 -2.74 -22.18
N LYS A 152 -17.46 -2.74 -22.78
CA LYS A 152 -18.72 -2.57 -22.05
C LYS A 152 -19.47 -3.90 -21.95
N ALA A 153 -19.91 -4.26 -20.74
CA ALA A 153 -20.63 -5.50 -20.47
C ALA A 153 -21.76 -5.27 -19.45
N SER A 154 -22.89 -5.98 -19.63
CA SER A 154 -23.92 -6.09 -18.61
C SER A 154 -23.64 -7.30 -17.72
N MET A 155 -23.57 -7.06 -16.41
CA MET A 155 -23.22 -8.08 -15.43
C MET A 155 -23.71 -7.73 -14.03
N PRO A 156 -23.84 -8.72 -13.13
CA PRO A 156 -24.07 -8.45 -11.73
C PRO A 156 -22.86 -7.74 -11.12
N VAL A 157 -23.04 -6.51 -10.62
CA VAL A 157 -22.00 -5.70 -10.01
C VAL A 157 -22.30 -5.40 -8.54
N ASN A 158 -21.30 -5.00 -7.79
CA ASN A 158 -21.44 -4.55 -6.43
C ASN A 158 -22.09 -3.15 -6.41
N TRP A 159 -23.22 -3.03 -5.76
CA TRP A 159 -23.97 -1.78 -5.64
C TRP A 159 -24.03 -1.31 -4.20
N CYS A 160 -23.50 -0.13 -3.91
CA CYS A 160 -23.66 0.50 -2.61
C CYS A 160 -25.03 1.15 -2.50
N THR A 161 -25.83 0.71 -1.51
CA THR A 161 -27.22 1.19 -1.31
C THR A 161 -27.31 2.64 -0.83
N SER A 162 -26.29 3.12 -0.13
CA SER A 162 -26.20 4.49 0.38
C SER A 162 -25.56 5.46 -0.60
N CYS A 163 -24.40 5.10 -1.17
CA CYS A 163 -23.73 5.93 -2.17
C CYS A 163 -24.43 5.90 -3.54
N LYS A 164 -25.34 4.94 -3.78
CA LYS A 164 -26.07 4.76 -5.04
C LYS A 164 -25.13 4.68 -6.27
N VAL A 165 -24.08 3.86 -6.14
CA VAL A 165 -23.03 3.72 -7.14
C VAL A 165 -22.52 2.29 -7.21
N VAL A 166 -22.04 1.90 -8.38
CA VAL A 166 -21.31 0.66 -8.58
C VAL A 166 -19.91 0.76 -7.98
N LEU A 167 -19.50 -0.30 -7.31
CA LEU A 167 -18.17 -0.45 -6.71
C LEU A 167 -17.38 -1.53 -7.42
N ALA A 168 -16.07 -1.33 -7.56
CA ALA A 168 -15.15 -2.41 -7.90
C ALA A 168 -15.06 -3.42 -6.75
N ASN A 169 -14.55 -4.63 -7.04
CA ASN A 169 -14.43 -5.67 -6.00
C ASN A 169 -13.52 -5.22 -4.86
N GLU A 170 -12.49 -4.47 -5.18
CA GLU A 170 -11.50 -3.90 -4.27
C GLU A 170 -12.07 -2.83 -3.32
N GLU A 171 -13.21 -2.23 -3.67
CA GLU A 171 -13.90 -1.21 -2.88
C GLU A 171 -14.96 -1.79 -1.92
N VAL A 172 -15.02 -3.13 -1.83
CA VAL A 172 -15.94 -3.85 -0.92
C VAL A 172 -15.14 -4.61 0.13
N VAL A 173 -15.33 -4.27 1.40
CA VAL A 173 -14.66 -4.89 2.54
C VAL A 173 -15.72 -5.51 3.44
N ASP A 174 -15.62 -6.82 3.70
CA ASP A 174 -16.56 -7.55 4.56
C ASP A 174 -18.05 -7.35 4.19
N GLY A 175 -18.35 -7.26 2.88
CA GLY A 175 -19.72 -7.09 2.36
C GLY A 175 -20.28 -5.66 2.46
N VAL A 176 -19.47 -4.70 2.92
CA VAL A 176 -19.88 -3.29 3.01
C VAL A 176 -19.01 -2.39 2.15
N CYS A 177 -19.55 -1.23 1.81
CA CYS A 177 -18.81 -0.20 1.09
C CYS A 177 -17.66 0.34 1.95
N GLU A 178 -16.44 0.27 1.47
CA GLU A 178 -15.24 0.78 2.16
C GLU A 178 -15.38 2.24 2.61
N ARG A 179 -16.09 3.06 1.82
CA ARG A 179 -16.21 4.50 2.06
C ARG A 179 -17.28 4.88 3.09
N CYS A 180 -18.48 4.30 2.98
CA CYS A 180 -19.62 4.71 3.80
C CYS A 180 -20.09 3.66 4.81
N GLY A 181 -19.56 2.43 4.76
CA GLY A 181 -19.93 1.32 5.62
C GLY A 181 -21.34 0.74 5.37
N ALA A 182 -22.05 1.20 4.34
CA ALA A 182 -23.37 0.68 4.01
C ALA A 182 -23.30 -0.70 3.34
N PRO A 183 -24.34 -1.54 3.49
CA PRO A 183 -24.42 -2.83 2.84
C PRO A 183 -24.33 -2.72 1.32
N VAL A 184 -23.59 -3.65 0.72
CA VAL A 184 -23.44 -3.80 -0.73
C VAL A 184 -24.31 -4.96 -1.20
N ILE A 185 -25.08 -4.72 -2.28
CA ILE A 185 -25.93 -5.72 -2.89
C ILE A 185 -25.50 -6.00 -4.33
N ARG A 186 -25.93 -7.12 -4.92
CA ARG A 186 -25.75 -7.41 -6.34
C ARG A 186 -26.85 -6.73 -7.16
N LYS A 187 -26.46 -6.07 -8.26
CA LYS A 187 -27.37 -5.39 -9.18
C LYS A 187 -26.88 -5.59 -10.61
N GLU A 188 -27.76 -5.97 -11.53
CA GLU A 188 -27.44 -6.02 -12.96
C GLU A 188 -27.25 -4.60 -13.51
N LYS A 189 -26.08 -4.33 -14.09
CA LYS A 189 -25.73 -3.03 -14.69
C LYS A 189 -24.80 -3.22 -15.90
N SER A 190 -25.01 -2.38 -16.91
CA SER A 190 -24.05 -2.25 -18.00
C SER A 190 -22.89 -1.35 -17.53
N GLN A 191 -21.65 -1.84 -17.59
CA GLN A 191 -20.46 -1.20 -17.06
C GLN A 191 -19.31 -1.22 -18.06
N TRP A 192 -18.46 -0.18 -18.01
CA TRP A 192 -17.14 -0.25 -18.60
C TRP A 192 -16.23 -1.08 -17.71
N MET A 193 -15.48 -1.95 -18.36
CA MET A 193 -14.54 -2.87 -17.72
C MET A 193 -13.16 -2.66 -18.33
N LEU A 194 -12.12 -2.76 -17.51
CA LEU A 194 -10.73 -2.84 -17.98
C LEU A 194 -10.17 -4.24 -17.69
N LYS A 195 -9.58 -4.86 -18.73
CA LYS A 195 -9.01 -6.22 -18.66
C LYS A 195 -7.68 -6.25 -17.91
N ILE A 196 -7.70 -5.94 -16.63
CA ILE A 196 -6.52 -6.05 -15.77
C ILE A 196 -6.05 -7.51 -15.66
N THR A 197 -6.93 -8.47 -15.89
CA THR A 197 -6.61 -9.92 -15.88
C THR A 197 -5.63 -10.31 -16.97
N GLU A 198 -5.58 -9.61 -18.09
CA GLU A 198 -4.60 -9.83 -19.16
C GLU A 198 -3.15 -9.53 -18.69
N TYR A 199 -3.01 -8.76 -17.61
CA TYR A 199 -1.74 -8.40 -17.00
C TYR A 199 -1.42 -9.19 -15.72
N ALA A 200 -2.27 -10.12 -15.31
CA ALA A 200 -2.19 -10.80 -14.01
C ALA A 200 -0.82 -11.48 -13.79
N ASP A 201 -0.28 -12.21 -14.77
CA ASP A 201 1.03 -12.85 -14.67
C ASP A 201 2.14 -11.81 -14.50
N ARG A 202 2.17 -10.78 -15.34
CA ARG A 202 3.18 -9.73 -15.29
C ARG A 202 3.11 -8.92 -13.99
N LEU A 203 1.90 -8.71 -13.45
CA LEU A 203 1.69 -8.06 -12.15
C LEU A 203 2.23 -8.89 -10.97
N ILE A 204 2.30 -10.22 -11.10
CA ILE A 204 2.91 -11.12 -10.11
C ILE A 204 4.41 -11.23 -10.34
N ASP A 205 4.83 -11.61 -11.55
CA ASP A 205 6.20 -12.03 -11.85
C ASP A 205 7.19 -10.86 -11.74
N ASP A 206 6.79 -9.67 -12.21
CA ASP A 206 7.63 -8.47 -12.14
C ASP A 206 7.82 -7.92 -10.71
N LEU A 207 7.05 -8.41 -9.70
CA LEU A 207 7.26 -8.03 -8.29
C LEU A 207 8.60 -8.51 -7.74
N ASP A 208 9.14 -9.60 -8.27
CA ASP A 208 10.37 -10.20 -7.74
C ASP A 208 11.59 -9.30 -7.96
N ASP A 209 11.58 -8.50 -9.02
CA ASP A 209 12.66 -7.57 -9.39
C ASP A 209 12.57 -6.20 -8.63
N LEU A 210 11.53 -5.97 -7.83
CA LEU A 210 11.28 -4.68 -7.18
C LEU A 210 11.68 -4.67 -5.70
N ASP A 211 12.23 -3.54 -5.24
CA ASP A 211 12.50 -3.27 -3.81
C ASP A 211 11.20 -2.81 -3.10
N PHE A 212 10.18 -3.67 -3.12
CA PHE A 212 8.95 -3.46 -2.37
C PHE A 212 9.02 -4.20 -1.04
N ILE A 213 8.46 -3.61 0.03
CA ILE A 213 8.34 -4.32 1.29
C ILE A 213 7.56 -5.62 1.09
N GLU A 214 8.03 -6.70 1.71
CA GLU A 214 7.54 -8.07 1.46
C GLU A 214 6.02 -8.20 1.67
N ARG A 215 5.48 -7.49 2.64
CA ARG A 215 4.04 -7.47 2.92
C ARG A 215 3.22 -6.96 1.72
N VAL A 216 3.70 -5.97 0.98
CA VAL A 216 3.03 -5.47 -0.23
C VAL A 216 3.07 -6.52 -1.33
N LYS A 217 4.22 -7.17 -1.56
CA LYS A 217 4.35 -8.25 -2.55
C LYS A 217 3.39 -9.40 -2.26
N ILE A 218 3.36 -9.87 -1.02
CA ILE A 218 2.47 -10.96 -0.59
C ILE A 218 1.00 -10.59 -0.77
N GLN A 219 0.60 -9.38 -0.37
CA GLN A 219 -0.79 -8.95 -0.52
C GLN A 219 -1.22 -8.86 -1.99
N GLN A 220 -0.38 -8.32 -2.88
CA GLN A 220 -0.69 -8.28 -4.32
C GLN A 220 -0.75 -9.68 -4.93
N LYS A 221 0.23 -10.55 -4.63
CA LYS A 221 0.22 -11.95 -5.10
C LYS A 221 -1.04 -12.69 -4.64
N ASN A 222 -1.43 -12.53 -3.39
CA ASN A 222 -2.64 -13.17 -2.83
C ASN A 222 -3.93 -12.62 -3.44
N TRP A 223 -3.97 -11.30 -3.71
CA TRP A 223 -5.13 -10.65 -4.33
C TRP A 223 -5.31 -11.11 -5.77
N ILE A 224 -4.24 -11.12 -6.55
CA ILE A 224 -4.27 -11.63 -7.93
C ILE A 224 -4.58 -13.13 -7.91
N GLY A 225 -4.01 -13.87 -6.96
CA GLY A 225 -4.38 -15.24 -6.64
C GLY A 225 -4.21 -16.19 -7.82
N ARG A 226 -3.03 -16.15 -8.49
CA ARG A 226 -2.70 -17.11 -9.54
C ARG A 226 -2.69 -18.53 -8.97
N SER A 227 -3.47 -19.40 -9.58
CA SER A 227 -3.54 -20.83 -9.26
C SER A 227 -3.35 -21.65 -10.52
N THR A 228 -2.42 -22.59 -10.47
CA THR A 228 -2.17 -23.56 -11.55
C THR A 228 -2.83 -24.87 -11.19
N GLY A 229 -3.52 -25.48 -12.14
CA GLY A 229 -4.22 -26.72 -11.95
C GLY A 229 -4.65 -27.32 -13.29
N ALA A 230 -5.80 -27.97 -13.28
CA ALA A 230 -6.41 -28.53 -14.48
C ALA A 230 -7.90 -28.21 -14.55
N ASN A 231 -8.38 -27.95 -15.76
CA ASN A 231 -9.78 -28.16 -16.08
C ASN A 231 -10.01 -29.64 -16.32
N VAL A 232 -11.00 -30.21 -15.65
CA VAL A 232 -11.35 -31.64 -15.74
C VAL A 232 -12.77 -31.77 -16.20
N LYS A 233 -12.97 -32.64 -17.17
CA LYS A 233 -14.28 -32.96 -17.78
C LYS A 233 -14.88 -34.16 -17.07
N PHE A 234 -16.01 -33.95 -16.41
CA PHE A 234 -16.82 -35.03 -15.86
C PHE A 234 -18.05 -35.25 -16.77
N ALA A 235 -18.10 -36.39 -17.46
CA ALA A 235 -19.33 -36.76 -18.16
C ALA A 235 -20.46 -36.92 -17.15
N THR A 236 -21.70 -36.65 -17.57
CA THR A 236 -22.88 -36.81 -16.72
C THR A 236 -23.87 -37.85 -17.30
N THR A 237 -24.68 -38.40 -16.43
CA THR A 237 -25.77 -39.30 -16.87
C THR A 237 -26.86 -38.58 -17.68
N ALA A 238 -26.84 -37.23 -17.68
CA ALA A 238 -27.70 -36.42 -18.54
C ALA A 238 -27.16 -36.24 -19.97
N GLY A 239 -25.94 -36.76 -20.26
CA GLY A 239 -25.33 -36.70 -21.58
C GLY A 239 -24.50 -35.43 -21.85
N ASP A 240 -24.31 -34.57 -20.86
CA ASP A 240 -23.46 -33.36 -20.92
C ASP A 240 -22.19 -33.55 -20.16
N ASP A 241 -21.17 -32.78 -20.50
CA ASP A 241 -19.91 -32.72 -19.78
C ASP A 241 -19.92 -31.53 -18.77
N LEU A 242 -19.69 -31.85 -17.51
CA LEU A 242 -19.52 -30.86 -16.46
C LEU A 242 -18.02 -30.55 -16.29
N MET A 243 -17.62 -29.34 -16.64
CA MET A 243 -16.24 -28.88 -16.47
C MET A 243 -15.99 -28.37 -15.06
N VAL A 244 -14.88 -28.76 -14.44
CA VAL A 244 -14.42 -28.23 -13.16
C VAL A 244 -12.97 -27.83 -13.22
N PHE A 245 -12.61 -26.80 -12.50
CA PHE A 245 -11.23 -26.43 -12.27
C PHE A 245 -10.76 -26.93 -10.90
N THR A 246 -9.62 -27.58 -10.84
CA THR A 246 -8.99 -27.99 -9.58
C THR A 246 -7.50 -27.67 -9.57
N THR A 247 -7.01 -27.20 -8.44
CA THR A 247 -5.56 -27.05 -8.19
C THR A 247 -4.91 -28.35 -7.74
N ARG A 248 -5.73 -29.37 -7.40
CA ARG A 248 -5.30 -30.68 -6.91
C ARG A 248 -5.84 -31.80 -7.80
N PRO A 249 -5.44 -31.84 -9.10
CA PRO A 249 -5.87 -32.93 -9.98
C PRO A 249 -5.35 -34.29 -9.53
N ASP A 250 -4.24 -34.32 -8.77
CA ASP A 250 -3.70 -35.54 -8.14
C ASP A 250 -4.72 -36.24 -7.24
N THR A 251 -5.67 -35.53 -6.63
CA THR A 251 -6.66 -36.09 -5.71
C THR A 251 -7.95 -36.57 -6.40
N LEU A 252 -8.02 -36.60 -7.72
CA LEU A 252 -9.22 -37.01 -8.49
C LEU A 252 -9.78 -38.40 -8.13
N PHE A 253 -8.93 -39.36 -7.76
CA PHE A 253 -9.36 -40.69 -7.29
C PHE A 253 -10.19 -40.63 -5.99
N GLY A 254 -10.02 -39.57 -5.19
CA GLY A 254 -10.75 -39.29 -3.95
C GLY A 254 -11.98 -38.39 -4.13
N ALA A 255 -12.32 -38.01 -5.36
CA ALA A 255 -13.50 -37.23 -5.64
C ALA A 255 -14.75 -38.13 -5.54
N THR A 256 -15.59 -37.91 -4.53
CA THR A 256 -16.75 -38.74 -4.20
C THR A 256 -18.09 -38.06 -4.46
N TYR A 257 -18.11 -36.79 -4.72
CA TYR A 257 -19.29 -36.03 -5.16
C TYR A 257 -18.88 -34.73 -5.88
N MET A 258 -19.87 -34.09 -6.51
CA MET A 258 -19.74 -32.83 -7.20
C MET A 258 -20.66 -31.81 -6.57
N VAL A 259 -20.26 -30.53 -6.59
CA VAL A 259 -21.11 -29.43 -6.17
C VAL A 259 -21.19 -28.37 -7.25
N MET A 260 -22.38 -27.93 -7.57
CA MET A 260 -22.67 -26.86 -8.53
C MET A 260 -23.23 -25.63 -7.81
N SER A 261 -22.99 -24.47 -8.39
CA SER A 261 -23.69 -23.26 -8.00
C SER A 261 -25.19 -23.36 -8.22
N PRO A 262 -26.04 -22.81 -7.34
CA PRO A 262 -27.48 -22.74 -7.53
C PRO A 262 -27.90 -21.98 -8.81
N GLU A 263 -27.03 -21.14 -9.37
CA GLU A 263 -27.26 -20.37 -10.60
C GLU A 263 -26.69 -21.03 -11.86
N HIS A 264 -26.18 -22.26 -11.78
CA HIS A 264 -25.56 -22.93 -12.92
C HIS A 264 -26.55 -23.21 -14.04
N ALA A 265 -26.20 -22.86 -15.29
CA ALA A 265 -27.11 -22.97 -16.44
C ALA A 265 -27.64 -24.39 -16.72
N TYR A 266 -26.88 -25.42 -16.32
CA TYR A 266 -27.32 -26.82 -16.52
C TYR A 266 -28.54 -27.21 -15.68
N LEU A 267 -28.83 -26.50 -14.59
CA LEU A 267 -30.03 -26.80 -13.79
C LEU A 267 -31.33 -26.61 -14.59
N GLU A 268 -31.40 -25.55 -15.40
CA GLU A 268 -32.53 -25.33 -16.29
C GLU A 268 -32.52 -26.33 -17.46
N LYS A 269 -31.35 -26.64 -18.01
CA LYS A 269 -31.20 -27.62 -19.08
C LYS A 269 -31.63 -29.04 -18.65
N TRP A 270 -31.37 -29.40 -17.40
CA TRP A 270 -31.71 -30.72 -16.84
C TRP A 270 -33.04 -30.74 -16.09
N ALA A 271 -33.84 -29.68 -16.15
CA ALA A 271 -35.08 -29.56 -15.37
C ALA A 271 -36.05 -30.73 -15.57
N ASP A 272 -36.14 -31.27 -16.79
CA ASP A 272 -37.00 -32.45 -17.10
C ASP A 272 -36.41 -33.77 -16.61
N ILE A 273 -35.12 -33.81 -16.26
CA ILE A 273 -34.44 -35.03 -15.81
C ILE A 273 -34.36 -35.06 -14.27
N ILE A 274 -34.25 -33.90 -13.64
CA ILE A 274 -34.16 -33.76 -12.18
C ILE A 274 -35.53 -34.00 -11.56
N SER A 275 -35.68 -35.10 -10.88
CA SER A 275 -36.99 -35.50 -10.33
C SER A 275 -37.42 -34.69 -9.09
N ASN A 276 -36.48 -34.00 -8.39
CA ASN A 276 -36.75 -33.13 -7.27
C ASN A 276 -36.56 -31.65 -7.62
N MET A 277 -36.93 -31.22 -8.81
CA MET A 277 -36.70 -29.86 -9.30
C MET A 277 -37.37 -28.77 -8.45
N ASP A 278 -38.48 -29.07 -7.81
CA ASP A 278 -39.18 -28.12 -6.92
C ASP A 278 -38.30 -27.78 -5.69
N GLU A 279 -37.62 -28.78 -5.10
CA GLU A 279 -36.68 -28.57 -4.01
C GLU A 279 -35.45 -27.75 -4.46
N VAL A 280 -34.95 -28.05 -5.67
CA VAL A 280 -33.84 -27.30 -6.30
C VAL A 280 -34.22 -25.83 -6.46
N ARG A 281 -35.42 -25.56 -7.02
CA ARG A 281 -35.90 -24.16 -7.19
C ARG A 281 -36.11 -23.42 -5.88
N GLN A 282 -36.62 -24.10 -4.86
CA GLN A 282 -36.72 -23.49 -3.52
C GLN A 282 -35.34 -23.09 -2.99
N TYR A 283 -34.34 -23.98 -3.12
CA TYR A 283 -32.97 -23.69 -2.69
C TYR A 283 -32.34 -22.54 -3.48
N GLN A 284 -32.56 -22.46 -4.80
CA GLN A 284 -32.13 -21.34 -5.64
C GLN A 284 -32.63 -19.98 -5.10
N VAL A 285 -33.93 -19.93 -4.74
CA VAL A 285 -34.53 -18.71 -4.17
C VAL A 285 -33.91 -18.34 -2.81
N GLU A 286 -33.63 -19.34 -1.97
CA GLU A 286 -33.00 -19.08 -0.65
C GLU A 286 -31.53 -18.63 -0.80
N ALA A 287 -30.77 -19.30 -1.67
CA ALA A 287 -29.38 -18.94 -1.96
C ALA A 287 -29.26 -17.53 -2.58
N GLY A 288 -30.19 -17.18 -3.48
CA GLY A 288 -30.23 -15.88 -4.15
C GLY A 288 -30.49 -14.69 -3.21
N LYS A 289 -30.96 -14.91 -1.98
CA LYS A 289 -31.12 -13.87 -0.96
C LYS A 289 -29.82 -13.50 -0.24
N LYS A 290 -28.79 -14.35 -0.34
CA LYS A 290 -27.50 -14.19 0.33
C LYS A 290 -26.50 -13.50 -0.58
N SER A 291 -25.69 -12.59 -0.04
CA SER A 291 -24.51 -12.04 -0.73
C SER A 291 -23.41 -13.10 -0.88
N ASP A 292 -22.47 -12.89 -1.82
CA ASP A 292 -21.32 -13.79 -2.01
C ASP A 292 -20.50 -13.92 -0.72
N PHE A 293 -20.38 -12.84 0.07
CA PHE A 293 -19.69 -12.84 1.35
C PHE A 293 -20.40 -13.71 2.41
N GLU A 294 -21.70 -13.59 2.52
CA GLU A 294 -22.50 -14.43 3.43
C GLU A 294 -22.42 -15.91 3.05
N ARG A 295 -22.35 -16.20 1.76
CA ARG A 295 -22.25 -17.57 1.22
C ARG A 295 -20.90 -18.22 1.47
N THR A 296 -19.80 -17.46 1.41
CA THR A 296 -18.43 -18.00 1.48
C THR A 296 -17.78 -17.86 2.85
N GLU A 297 -17.96 -16.71 3.52
CA GLU A 297 -17.21 -16.38 4.76
C GLU A 297 -18.06 -16.52 6.03
N LEU A 298 -19.35 -16.20 5.98
CA LEU A 298 -20.20 -16.21 7.16
C LEU A 298 -20.97 -17.53 7.35
N ALA A 299 -21.05 -18.39 6.33
CA ALA A 299 -21.79 -19.64 6.40
C ALA A 299 -21.10 -20.66 7.33
N LYS A 300 -21.55 -20.72 8.58
CA LYS A 300 -21.09 -21.72 9.57
C LYS A 300 -21.65 -23.11 9.31
N GLU A 301 -22.81 -23.21 8.67
CA GLU A 301 -23.49 -24.47 8.41
C GLU A 301 -23.55 -24.76 6.91
N LYS A 302 -23.10 -25.95 6.51
CA LYS A 302 -23.16 -26.37 5.10
C LYS A 302 -24.58 -26.75 4.72
N THR A 303 -25.10 -26.16 3.65
CA THR A 303 -26.42 -26.47 3.09
C THR A 303 -26.29 -26.91 1.65
N GLY A 304 -27.23 -27.70 1.16
CA GLY A 304 -27.22 -28.14 -0.22
C GLY A 304 -28.38 -29.09 -0.53
N VAL A 305 -28.66 -29.28 -1.82
CA VAL A 305 -29.66 -30.18 -2.32
C VAL A 305 -29.04 -31.14 -3.35
N LYS A 306 -29.25 -32.44 -3.18
CA LYS A 306 -28.83 -33.46 -4.15
C LYS A 306 -29.70 -33.40 -5.38
N LEU A 307 -29.12 -33.43 -6.57
CA LEU A 307 -29.87 -33.56 -7.81
C LEU A 307 -30.30 -35.04 -8.02
N ALA A 308 -31.58 -35.30 -7.89
CA ALA A 308 -32.10 -36.66 -8.09
C ALA A 308 -32.29 -36.96 -9.59
N GLY A 309 -31.63 -37.98 -10.11
CA GLY A 309 -31.71 -38.41 -11.51
C GLY A 309 -30.52 -38.03 -12.38
N VAL A 310 -29.58 -37.17 -11.85
CA VAL A 310 -28.34 -36.81 -12.56
C VAL A 310 -27.13 -37.10 -11.69
N GLU A 311 -26.16 -37.79 -12.24
CA GLU A 311 -24.89 -38.11 -11.59
C GLU A 311 -23.73 -37.75 -12.52
N ALA A 312 -22.58 -37.42 -11.95
CA ALA A 312 -21.32 -37.25 -12.68
C ALA A 312 -20.55 -38.57 -12.72
N ILE A 313 -19.72 -38.73 -13.75
CA ILE A 313 -18.85 -39.89 -13.91
C ILE A 313 -17.42 -39.43 -13.73
N ASN A 314 -16.76 -39.92 -12.69
CA ASN A 314 -15.37 -39.62 -12.41
C ASN A 314 -14.46 -40.15 -13.55
N PRO A 315 -13.71 -39.30 -14.27
CA PRO A 315 -12.97 -39.71 -15.45
C PRO A 315 -11.83 -40.70 -15.17
N VAL A 316 -11.25 -40.72 -13.94
CA VAL A 316 -10.10 -41.61 -13.64
C VAL A 316 -10.48 -43.04 -13.25
N ASN A 317 -11.69 -43.25 -12.76
CA ASN A 317 -12.12 -44.60 -12.29
C ASN A 317 -13.50 -45.06 -12.79
N GLY A 318 -14.20 -44.18 -13.53
CA GLY A 318 -15.54 -44.50 -14.09
C GLY A 318 -16.66 -44.57 -13.05
N LYS A 319 -16.41 -44.27 -11.78
CA LYS A 319 -17.45 -44.29 -10.73
C LYS A 319 -18.47 -43.17 -10.95
N LYS A 320 -19.74 -43.50 -10.77
CA LYS A 320 -20.81 -42.51 -10.70
C LYS A 320 -20.82 -41.88 -9.33
N ILE A 321 -20.81 -40.55 -9.28
CA ILE A 321 -20.82 -39.75 -8.08
C ILE A 321 -22.00 -38.77 -8.08
N PRO A 322 -22.65 -38.52 -6.93
CA PRO A 322 -23.78 -37.61 -6.86
C PRO A 322 -23.40 -36.17 -7.13
N ILE A 323 -24.32 -35.40 -7.69
CA ILE A 323 -24.19 -33.95 -7.86
C ILE A 323 -25.10 -33.24 -6.86
N PHE A 324 -24.59 -32.26 -6.18
CA PHE A 324 -25.32 -31.35 -5.30
C PHE A 324 -25.30 -29.91 -5.84
N ILE A 325 -26.28 -29.12 -5.46
CA ILE A 325 -26.18 -27.67 -5.50
C ILE A 325 -25.92 -27.17 -4.08
N SER A 326 -25.06 -26.17 -3.95
CA SER A 326 -24.79 -25.52 -2.65
C SER A 326 -24.41 -24.08 -2.83
N ASP A 327 -24.81 -23.26 -1.88
CA ASP A 327 -24.57 -21.81 -1.89
C ASP A 327 -23.11 -21.40 -1.71
N TYR A 328 -22.23 -22.28 -1.19
CA TYR A 328 -20.80 -21.99 -1.10
C TYR A 328 -20.05 -22.08 -2.45
N VAL A 329 -20.66 -22.59 -3.51
CA VAL A 329 -20.13 -22.56 -4.87
C VAL A 329 -20.73 -21.38 -5.61
N LEU A 330 -19.88 -20.50 -6.15
CA LEU A 330 -20.30 -19.30 -6.87
C LEU A 330 -20.25 -19.53 -8.38
N ALA A 331 -21.30 -19.13 -9.09
CA ALA A 331 -21.35 -19.17 -10.57
C ALA A 331 -20.29 -18.27 -11.22
N THR A 332 -19.83 -17.25 -10.48
CA THR A 332 -18.86 -16.25 -10.94
C THR A 332 -17.41 -16.68 -10.74
N TYR A 333 -17.15 -17.83 -10.12
CA TYR A 333 -15.79 -18.34 -9.89
C TYR A 333 -15.56 -19.68 -10.59
N GLY A 334 -14.51 -19.75 -11.42
CA GLY A 334 -14.19 -20.93 -12.21
C GLY A 334 -15.32 -21.28 -13.20
N THR A 335 -15.75 -22.54 -13.17
CA THR A 335 -16.81 -23.08 -14.04
C THR A 335 -18.19 -23.07 -13.38
N GLY A 336 -18.32 -22.56 -12.15
CA GLY A 336 -19.55 -22.68 -11.34
C GLY A 336 -19.82 -24.10 -10.81
N ALA A 337 -18.85 -25.00 -10.93
CA ALA A 337 -18.89 -26.36 -10.39
C ALA A 337 -17.54 -26.77 -9.82
N ILE A 338 -17.54 -27.61 -8.81
CA ILE A 338 -16.34 -28.17 -8.19
C ILE A 338 -16.46 -29.67 -8.03
N MET A 339 -15.35 -30.39 -8.09
CA MET A 339 -15.22 -31.72 -7.55
C MET A 339 -14.94 -31.64 -6.05
N ALA A 340 -15.48 -32.51 -5.25
CA ALA A 340 -15.26 -32.52 -3.81
C ALA A 340 -14.44 -33.76 -3.39
N VAL A 341 -13.40 -33.47 -2.59
CA VAL A 341 -12.44 -34.47 -2.08
C VAL A 341 -12.44 -34.41 -0.56
N PRO A 342 -13.41 -35.04 0.10
CA PRO A 342 -13.63 -34.86 1.54
C PRO A 342 -12.47 -35.32 2.42
N ALA A 343 -11.64 -36.26 1.99
CA ALA A 343 -10.48 -36.67 2.74
C ALA A 343 -9.40 -35.57 2.87
N HIS A 344 -9.37 -34.60 1.94
CA HIS A 344 -8.26 -33.62 1.81
C HIS A 344 -8.68 -32.16 1.72
N ASP A 345 -9.97 -31.85 1.87
CA ASP A 345 -10.51 -30.46 2.00
C ASP A 345 -11.49 -30.41 3.18
N THR A 346 -11.26 -29.48 4.10
CA THR A 346 -12.08 -29.37 5.32
C THR A 346 -13.54 -29.06 5.02
N ARG A 347 -13.82 -28.22 4.03
CA ARG A 347 -15.19 -27.85 3.64
C ARG A 347 -15.94 -29.04 3.04
N ASP A 348 -15.24 -29.79 2.21
CA ASP A 348 -15.78 -30.99 1.59
C ASP A 348 -16.00 -32.10 2.64
N TRP A 349 -15.11 -32.21 3.62
CA TRP A 349 -15.25 -33.15 4.72
C TRP A 349 -16.48 -32.84 5.59
N GLU A 350 -16.67 -31.57 5.99
CA GLU A 350 -17.84 -31.13 6.76
C GLU A 350 -19.14 -31.41 6.00
N PHE A 351 -19.15 -31.15 4.70
CA PHE A 351 -20.29 -31.41 3.83
C PHE A 351 -20.54 -32.92 3.71
N ALA A 352 -19.52 -33.74 3.48
CA ALA A 352 -19.62 -35.18 3.37
C ALA A 352 -20.14 -35.81 4.67
N LYS A 353 -19.67 -35.38 5.83
CA LYS A 353 -20.18 -35.83 7.12
C LYS A 353 -21.65 -35.45 7.34
N LYS A 354 -22.07 -34.27 6.93
CA LYS A 354 -23.49 -33.85 7.03
C LYS A 354 -24.45 -34.65 6.15
N PHE A 355 -24.01 -34.98 4.94
CA PHE A 355 -24.84 -35.67 3.94
C PHE A 355 -24.53 -37.16 3.85
N ASP A 356 -23.76 -37.74 4.78
CA ASP A 356 -23.39 -39.16 4.85
C ASP A 356 -22.79 -39.69 3.54
N LEU A 357 -21.77 -38.95 3.02
CA LEU A 357 -21.12 -39.28 1.76
C LEU A 357 -19.79 -40.02 1.99
N GLU A 358 -19.35 -40.80 1.01
CA GLU A 358 -18.12 -41.58 1.06
C GLU A 358 -16.89 -40.63 1.18
N ILE A 359 -15.92 -41.01 2.05
CA ILE A 359 -14.65 -40.32 2.22
C ILE A 359 -13.53 -41.29 1.86
N ILE A 360 -12.75 -40.99 0.82
CA ILE A 360 -11.67 -41.85 0.31
C ILE A 360 -10.34 -41.10 0.51
N GLU A 361 -9.47 -41.68 1.35
CA GLU A 361 -8.11 -41.16 1.52
C GLU A 361 -7.26 -41.48 0.27
N VAL A 362 -6.63 -40.43 -0.31
CA VAL A 362 -5.77 -40.55 -1.50
C VAL A 362 -4.39 -39.94 -1.29
N VAL A 363 -4.15 -39.33 -0.15
CA VAL A 363 -2.84 -38.89 0.32
C VAL A 363 -2.63 -39.46 1.71
N GLU A 364 -1.56 -40.21 1.91
CA GLU A 364 -1.27 -40.90 3.16
C GLU A 364 -1.04 -39.90 4.33
N GLY A 365 -1.76 -40.09 5.42
CA GLY A 365 -1.59 -39.35 6.68
C GLY A 365 -2.91 -38.94 7.33
N GLY A 366 -2.86 -38.71 8.64
CA GLY A 366 -4.02 -38.28 9.43
C GLY A 366 -5.05 -39.40 9.71
N ASN A 367 -6.17 -38.98 10.28
CA ASN A 367 -7.36 -39.82 10.49
C ASN A 367 -8.56 -39.18 9.82
N VAL A 368 -8.81 -39.54 8.56
CA VAL A 368 -9.88 -38.94 7.74
C VAL A 368 -11.29 -39.22 8.26
N GLU A 369 -11.44 -40.15 9.24
CA GLU A 369 -12.71 -40.37 9.92
C GLU A 369 -13.00 -39.26 10.95
N GLU A 370 -11.99 -38.62 11.51
CA GLU A 370 -12.12 -37.56 12.51
C GLU A 370 -12.03 -36.15 11.91
N GLU A 371 -11.14 -35.94 10.93
CA GLU A 371 -10.96 -34.65 10.24
C GLU A 371 -10.34 -34.84 8.86
N ALA A 372 -10.45 -33.82 7.99
CA ALA A 372 -9.76 -33.81 6.71
C ALA A 372 -8.25 -33.70 6.89
N PHE A 373 -7.50 -34.58 6.22
CA PHE A 373 -6.05 -34.47 6.17
C PHE A 373 -5.63 -33.50 5.05
N THR A 374 -5.44 -32.23 5.39
CA THR A 374 -5.00 -31.19 4.44
C THR A 374 -3.49 -31.14 4.37
N VAL A 375 -2.90 -31.60 3.26
CA VAL A 375 -1.46 -31.49 2.99
C VAL A 375 -1.13 -30.05 2.65
N LYS A 376 -0.26 -29.43 3.43
CA LYS A 376 0.15 -28.02 3.25
C LYS A 376 1.38 -27.86 2.36
N ASP A 377 2.12 -28.90 2.14
CA ASP A 377 3.27 -28.97 1.23
C ASP A 377 3.04 -30.02 0.14
N ASP A 378 3.89 -30.01 -0.87
CA ASP A 378 3.81 -30.92 -2.03
C ASP A 378 4.43 -32.30 -1.75
N SER A 379 4.73 -32.66 -0.49
CA SER A 379 5.45 -33.88 -0.11
C SER A 379 4.57 -35.08 0.21
N GLY A 380 3.24 -34.89 0.34
CA GLY A 380 2.29 -35.98 0.65
C GLY A 380 2.42 -37.16 -0.34
N ILE A 381 2.36 -38.41 0.15
CA ILE A 381 2.48 -39.62 -0.67
C ILE A 381 1.11 -40.07 -1.12
N MET A 382 0.96 -40.30 -2.41
CA MET A 382 -0.30 -40.75 -3.02
C MET A 382 -0.58 -42.23 -2.72
N ILE A 383 -1.80 -42.50 -2.28
CA ILE A 383 -2.34 -43.87 -2.07
C ILE A 383 -3.73 -43.98 -2.70
N ASN A 384 -4.25 -45.17 -2.90
CA ASN A 384 -5.57 -45.42 -3.50
C ASN A 384 -5.82 -44.70 -4.85
N SER A 385 -4.74 -44.37 -5.59
CA SER A 385 -4.75 -43.50 -6.75
C SER A 385 -4.10 -44.14 -8.01
N ASP A 386 -4.19 -45.48 -8.14
CA ASP A 386 -3.72 -46.26 -9.24
C ASP A 386 -2.27 -45.89 -9.66
N PHE A 387 -2.08 -45.41 -10.88
CA PHE A 387 -0.73 -45.05 -11.42
C PHE A 387 0.00 -43.94 -10.64
N LEU A 388 -0.69 -43.20 -9.77
CA LEU A 388 -0.07 -42.18 -8.92
C LEU A 388 0.46 -42.73 -7.59
N ASN A 389 0.08 -43.98 -7.22
CA ASN A 389 0.48 -44.55 -5.91
C ASN A 389 1.98 -44.50 -5.70
N GLY A 390 2.41 -44.02 -4.55
CA GLY A 390 3.81 -43.87 -4.16
C GLY A 390 4.50 -42.59 -4.67
N MET A 391 3.86 -41.79 -5.50
CA MET A 391 4.37 -40.47 -5.92
C MET A 391 4.17 -39.46 -4.80
N THR A 392 5.02 -38.44 -4.77
CA THR A 392 4.75 -37.22 -3.99
C THR A 392 3.62 -36.42 -4.66
N ALA A 393 2.87 -35.63 -3.91
CA ALA A 393 1.85 -34.73 -4.49
C ALA A 393 2.46 -33.81 -5.57
N LYS A 394 3.70 -33.37 -5.36
CA LYS A 394 4.44 -32.54 -6.34
C LYS A 394 4.65 -33.24 -7.69
N ASP A 395 4.93 -34.53 -7.68
CA ASP A 395 5.15 -35.29 -8.90
C ASP A 395 3.81 -35.82 -9.48
N ALA A 396 2.82 -36.06 -8.63
CA ALA A 396 1.52 -36.57 -9.02
C ALA A 396 0.67 -35.52 -9.79
N ILE A 397 0.73 -34.25 -9.43
CA ILE A 397 0.02 -33.16 -10.11
C ILE A 397 0.35 -33.10 -11.61
N PRO A 398 1.62 -32.94 -12.02
CA PRO A 398 1.96 -32.94 -13.45
C PRO A 398 1.70 -34.27 -14.15
N ALA A 399 1.86 -35.41 -13.44
CA ALA A 399 1.54 -36.72 -13.98
C ALA A 399 0.06 -36.87 -14.29
N MET A 400 -0.82 -36.41 -13.38
CA MET A 400 -2.27 -36.42 -13.61
C MET A 400 -2.68 -35.45 -14.72
N ILE A 401 -2.11 -34.25 -14.77
CA ILE A 401 -2.40 -33.30 -15.86
C ILE A 401 -2.08 -33.93 -17.21
N LYS A 402 -0.91 -34.54 -17.33
CA LYS A 402 -0.51 -35.24 -18.55
C LYS A 402 -1.48 -36.39 -18.90
N TRP A 403 -1.89 -37.17 -17.90
CA TRP A 403 -2.86 -38.26 -18.11
C TRP A 403 -4.22 -37.70 -18.60
N LEU A 404 -4.71 -36.60 -18.03
CA LEU A 404 -5.96 -35.94 -18.42
C LEU A 404 -5.91 -35.47 -19.89
N GLU A 405 -4.77 -34.90 -20.31
CA GLU A 405 -4.55 -34.44 -21.70
C GLU A 405 -4.49 -35.64 -22.69
N GLU A 406 -3.77 -36.70 -22.33
CA GLU A 406 -3.66 -37.92 -23.16
C GLU A 406 -4.99 -38.64 -23.36
N HIS A 407 -5.92 -38.50 -22.39
CA HIS A 407 -7.26 -39.13 -22.45
C HIS A 407 -8.37 -38.19 -22.93
N ASP A 408 -8.05 -36.94 -23.31
CA ASP A 408 -8.98 -35.87 -23.73
C ASP A 408 -10.11 -35.59 -22.72
N VAL A 409 -9.79 -35.72 -21.42
CA VAL A 409 -10.70 -35.45 -20.29
C VAL A 409 -10.28 -34.28 -19.43
N GLY A 410 -9.25 -33.53 -19.82
CA GLY A 410 -8.88 -32.31 -19.16
C GLY A 410 -7.65 -31.69 -19.78
N THR A 411 -7.33 -30.46 -19.34
CA THR A 411 -6.20 -29.66 -19.80
C THR A 411 -5.58 -28.87 -18.66
N LYS A 412 -4.28 -28.62 -18.75
CA LYS A 412 -3.64 -27.68 -17.84
C LYS A 412 -4.31 -26.31 -17.92
N GLN A 413 -4.56 -25.67 -16.77
CA GLN A 413 -5.21 -24.38 -16.70
C GLN A 413 -4.56 -23.52 -15.62
N VAL A 414 -4.44 -22.23 -15.90
CA VAL A 414 -4.09 -21.20 -14.91
C VAL A 414 -5.30 -20.31 -14.72
N ASN A 415 -5.69 -20.11 -13.48
CA ASN A 415 -6.80 -19.24 -13.10
C ASN A 415 -6.33 -18.18 -12.12
N TYR A 416 -7.08 -17.08 -12.03
CA TYR A 416 -6.83 -15.96 -11.14
C TYR A 416 -8.07 -15.67 -10.31
N LYS A 417 -7.87 -15.23 -9.06
CA LYS A 417 -8.94 -14.63 -8.24
C LYS A 417 -9.27 -13.23 -8.74
N LEU A 418 -8.25 -12.51 -9.23
CA LEU A 418 -8.40 -11.18 -9.82
C LEU A 418 -9.45 -11.23 -10.94
N ARG A 419 -10.28 -10.22 -10.99
CA ARG A 419 -11.29 -10.01 -12.04
C ARG A 419 -11.00 -8.71 -12.76
N ASP A 420 -11.61 -8.56 -13.94
CA ASP A 420 -11.52 -7.31 -14.67
C ASP A 420 -12.06 -6.15 -13.84
N TRP A 421 -11.40 -5.03 -13.97
CA TRP A 421 -11.69 -3.83 -13.17
C TRP A 421 -12.99 -3.19 -13.63
N VAL A 422 -14.00 -3.12 -12.74
CA VAL A 422 -15.26 -2.39 -12.94
C VAL A 422 -14.97 -0.91 -12.93
N PHE A 423 -14.98 -0.28 -14.09
CA PHE A 423 -14.36 1.03 -14.29
C PHE A 423 -15.34 2.21 -14.29
N SER A 424 -16.59 2.07 -14.76
CA SER A 424 -17.53 3.19 -14.81
C SER A 424 -18.27 3.45 -13.50
N ARG A 425 -18.63 4.72 -13.24
CA ARG A 425 -19.36 5.19 -12.06
C ARG A 425 -20.56 6.02 -12.48
N GLN A 426 -21.71 5.79 -11.83
CA GLN A 426 -22.97 6.53 -12.07
C GLN A 426 -23.03 7.76 -11.17
N ARG A 427 -21.99 8.60 -11.29
CA ARG A 427 -21.83 9.81 -10.49
C ARG A 427 -21.43 10.98 -11.40
N TYR A 428 -21.63 12.20 -10.90
CA TYR A 428 -21.32 13.41 -11.67
C TYR A 428 -19.83 13.76 -11.60
N TRP A 429 -19.25 13.80 -10.39
CA TRP A 429 -17.91 14.34 -10.19
C TRP A 429 -16.83 13.30 -10.49
N GLY A 430 -16.46 13.21 -11.76
CA GLY A 430 -15.45 12.30 -12.28
C GLY A 430 -15.09 12.66 -13.73
N GLU A 431 -14.01 12.09 -14.25
CA GLU A 431 -13.64 12.27 -15.65
C GLU A 431 -14.69 11.66 -16.57
N PRO A 432 -15.22 12.42 -17.56
CA PRO A 432 -16.15 11.87 -18.54
C PRO A 432 -15.49 10.77 -19.37
N ILE A 433 -16.20 9.67 -19.59
CA ILE A 433 -15.72 8.59 -20.47
C ILE A 433 -15.91 9.04 -21.92
N PRO A 434 -14.85 9.16 -22.74
CA PRO A 434 -14.90 9.77 -24.07
C PRO A 434 -15.43 8.79 -25.13
N MET A 435 -16.65 8.29 -24.94
CA MET A 435 -17.32 7.32 -25.82
C MET A 435 -18.70 7.80 -26.23
N VAL A 436 -19.12 7.40 -27.42
CA VAL A 436 -20.43 7.70 -28.02
C VAL A 436 -21.09 6.40 -28.44
N HIS A 437 -22.33 6.19 -28.05
CA HIS A 437 -23.14 5.05 -28.51
C HIS A 437 -23.96 5.45 -29.73
N CYS A 438 -23.83 4.69 -30.79
CA CYS A 438 -24.58 4.84 -32.04
C CYS A 438 -25.31 3.53 -32.34
N ASP A 439 -26.59 3.59 -32.66
CA ASP A 439 -27.40 2.39 -32.97
C ASP A 439 -26.88 1.60 -34.19
N LYS A 440 -26.12 2.22 -35.06
CA LYS A 440 -25.54 1.58 -36.26
C LYS A 440 -24.13 1.06 -36.03
N CYS A 441 -23.30 1.83 -35.27
CA CYS A 441 -21.85 1.55 -35.10
C CYS A 441 -21.51 0.94 -33.76
N GLY A 442 -22.45 0.90 -32.79
CA GLY A 442 -22.17 0.55 -31.40
C GLY A 442 -21.40 1.65 -30.69
N TRP A 443 -20.51 1.27 -29.80
CA TRP A 443 -19.64 2.20 -29.06
C TRP A 443 -18.53 2.72 -29.95
N VAL A 444 -18.44 4.03 -30.12
CA VAL A 444 -17.45 4.74 -30.96
C VAL A 444 -16.66 5.71 -30.07
N PRO A 445 -15.33 5.75 -30.15
CA PRO A 445 -14.52 6.69 -29.40
C PRO A 445 -14.70 8.11 -29.91
N VAL A 446 -14.67 9.09 -29.01
CA VAL A 446 -14.51 10.50 -29.34
C VAL A 446 -13.15 10.68 -30.05
N PRO A 447 -13.05 11.45 -31.15
CA PRO A 447 -11.78 11.72 -31.80
C PRO A 447 -10.74 12.33 -30.83
N GLU A 448 -9.50 11.87 -30.89
CA GLU A 448 -8.44 12.33 -29.97
C GLU A 448 -8.19 13.86 -30.03
N ASN A 449 -8.37 14.44 -31.19
CA ASN A 449 -8.22 15.89 -31.37
C ASN A 449 -9.40 16.71 -30.80
N GLU A 450 -10.46 16.07 -30.34
CA GLU A 450 -11.59 16.69 -29.64
C GLU A 450 -11.47 16.56 -28.12
N LEU A 451 -10.43 15.91 -27.63
CA LEU A 451 -10.13 15.82 -26.18
C LEU A 451 -9.56 17.16 -25.66
N PRO A 452 -9.91 17.57 -24.43
CA PRO A 452 -10.74 16.84 -23.47
C PRO A 452 -12.24 16.94 -23.76
N LEU A 453 -12.97 15.82 -23.60
CA LEU A 453 -14.41 15.86 -23.47
C LEU A 453 -14.72 16.46 -22.09
N LEU A 454 -15.22 17.69 -22.08
CA LEU A 454 -15.43 18.42 -20.83
C LEU A 454 -16.61 17.88 -20.02
N LEU A 455 -16.42 17.82 -18.70
CA LEU A 455 -17.51 17.54 -17.76
C LEU A 455 -18.53 18.70 -17.85
N PRO A 456 -19.81 18.43 -18.16
CA PRO A 456 -20.82 19.48 -18.25
C PRO A 456 -21.14 20.08 -16.88
N ASP A 457 -21.56 21.33 -16.87
CA ASP A 457 -22.06 21.95 -15.63
C ASP A 457 -23.49 21.47 -15.36
N VAL A 458 -23.70 20.85 -14.20
CA VAL A 458 -24.97 20.27 -13.75
C VAL A 458 -25.41 20.96 -12.46
N GLU A 459 -26.62 21.50 -12.44
CA GLU A 459 -27.19 22.11 -11.22
C GLU A 459 -27.66 21.04 -10.22
N ASP A 460 -28.32 19.96 -10.72
CA ASP A 460 -28.78 18.82 -9.92
C ASP A 460 -27.86 17.59 -10.18
N TYR A 461 -26.93 17.39 -9.28
CA TYR A 461 -25.95 16.27 -9.33
C TYR A 461 -26.21 15.19 -8.27
N GLU A 462 -27.39 15.18 -7.65
CA GLU A 462 -27.74 14.13 -6.70
C GLU A 462 -27.84 12.77 -7.40
N PRO A 463 -27.34 11.70 -6.76
CA PRO A 463 -27.38 10.35 -7.32
C PRO A 463 -28.83 9.86 -7.45
N THR A 464 -29.11 9.21 -8.58
CA THR A 464 -30.46 8.74 -8.90
C THR A 464 -30.74 7.38 -8.25
N ASP A 465 -32.03 7.12 -7.88
CA ASP A 465 -32.43 5.83 -7.28
C ASP A 465 -32.44 4.66 -8.27
N ASN A 466 -32.62 4.95 -9.58
CA ASN A 466 -32.55 3.93 -10.63
C ASN A 466 -31.12 3.54 -11.00
N GLY A 467 -30.14 4.32 -10.51
CA GLY A 467 -28.69 4.11 -10.74
C GLY A 467 -28.24 4.56 -12.11
N GLU A 468 -28.89 5.53 -12.71
CA GLU A 468 -28.37 6.27 -13.85
C GLU A 468 -27.51 7.46 -13.37
N SER A 469 -26.55 7.86 -14.17
CA SER A 469 -25.75 9.05 -13.88
C SER A 469 -26.62 10.32 -13.90
N PRO A 470 -26.41 11.29 -12.99
CA PRO A 470 -27.05 12.61 -13.08
C PRO A 470 -26.86 13.30 -14.42
N ILE A 471 -25.74 13.05 -15.12
CA ILE A 471 -25.43 13.59 -16.45
C ILE A 471 -26.47 13.14 -17.50
N ALA A 472 -27.08 11.97 -17.33
CA ALA A 472 -28.07 11.43 -18.27
C ALA A 472 -29.29 12.34 -18.44
N LYS A 473 -29.57 13.23 -17.45
CA LYS A 473 -30.66 14.23 -17.54
C LYS A 473 -30.32 15.39 -18.48
N MET A 474 -29.06 15.58 -18.86
CA MET A 474 -28.59 16.69 -19.71
C MET A 474 -28.71 16.35 -21.20
N THR A 475 -29.93 16.34 -21.73
CA THR A 475 -30.20 15.90 -23.09
C THR A 475 -29.39 16.65 -24.16
N ASP A 476 -29.10 17.93 -23.95
CA ASP A 476 -28.33 18.75 -24.88
C ASP A 476 -26.84 18.36 -24.94
N TRP A 477 -26.29 17.90 -23.83
CA TRP A 477 -24.93 17.39 -23.79
C TRP A 477 -24.89 15.90 -24.21
N VAL A 478 -25.86 15.09 -23.82
CA VAL A 478 -25.93 13.67 -24.13
C VAL A 478 -26.10 13.42 -25.61
N ASN A 479 -27.06 14.14 -26.27
CA ASN A 479 -27.32 13.95 -27.68
C ASN A 479 -26.23 14.56 -28.54
N THR A 480 -25.70 13.77 -29.47
CA THR A 480 -24.60 14.16 -30.35
C THR A 480 -24.71 13.44 -31.68
N THR A 481 -23.74 13.60 -32.53
CA THR A 481 -23.58 12.85 -33.76
C THR A 481 -22.49 11.80 -33.64
N CYS A 482 -22.70 10.68 -34.29
CA CYS A 482 -21.69 9.61 -34.32
C CYS A 482 -20.44 10.06 -35.07
N PRO A 483 -19.24 10.04 -34.46
CA PRO A 483 -18.00 10.43 -35.14
C PRO A 483 -17.67 9.58 -36.37
N GLN A 484 -18.18 8.37 -36.43
CA GLN A 484 -17.88 7.41 -37.51
C GLN A 484 -18.84 7.52 -38.68
N CYS A 485 -20.16 7.67 -38.45
CA CYS A 485 -21.13 7.61 -39.51
C CYS A 485 -22.04 8.86 -39.63
N GLY A 486 -21.91 9.83 -38.74
CA GLY A 486 -22.70 11.07 -38.73
C GLY A 486 -24.16 10.90 -38.30
N ALA A 487 -24.62 9.70 -37.93
CA ALA A 487 -25.98 9.48 -37.45
C ALA A 487 -26.19 10.07 -36.03
N PRO A 488 -27.46 10.35 -35.62
CA PRO A 488 -27.72 10.67 -34.23
C PRO A 488 -27.15 9.60 -33.27
N ALA A 489 -26.57 10.08 -32.19
CA ALA A 489 -25.88 9.22 -31.23
C ALA A 489 -25.92 9.84 -29.81
N GLN A 490 -25.52 9.11 -28.79
CA GLN A 490 -25.50 9.58 -27.42
C GLN A 490 -24.13 9.42 -26.79
N ARG A 491 -23.67 10.43 -26.06
CA ARG A 491 -22.47 10.34 -25.25
C ARG A 491 -22.67 9.41 -24.06
N GLU A 492 -21.61 8.75 -23.66
CA GLU A 492 -21.59 8.03 -22.36
C GLU A 492 -21.84 9.01 -21.23
N THR A 493 -22.65 8.62 -20.28
CA THR A 493 -23.03 9.44 -19.13
C THR A 493 -22.39 9.01 -17.82
N ASP A 494 -21.83 7.80 -17.77
CA ASP A 494 -21.01 7.37 -16.66
C ASP A 494 -19.67 8.10 -16.65
N THR A 495 -19.08 8.26 -15.49
CA THR A 495 -17.74 8.85 -15.31
C THR A 495 -16.71 7.77 -14.90
N MET A 496 -15.44 8.08 -15.05
CA MET A 496 -14.36 7.22 -14.55
C MET A 496 -14.27 7.28 -13.02
N PRO A 497 -13.74 6.25 -12.35
CA PRO A 497 -13.46 6.32 -10.92
C PRO A 497 -12.29 7.29 -10.65
N ASN A 498 -12.18 7.83 -9.45
CA ASN A 498 -11.01 8.65 -9.05
C ASN A 498 -9.67 7.90 -9.24
N TRP A 499 -9.68 6.58 -9.18
CA TRP A 499 -8.50 5.75 -9.44
C TRP A 499 -7.95 5.87 -10.87
N ALA A 500 -8.74 6.37 -11.83
CA ALA A 500 -8.28 6.60 -13.19
C ALA A 500 -7.22 7.71 -13.22
N GLY A 501 -7.56 8.89 -12.71
CA GLY A 501 -6.62 10.01 -12.60
C GLY A 501 -5.39 9.69 -11.76
N SER A 502 -5.57 8.97 -10.65
CA SER A 502 -4.46 8.60 -9.77
C SER A 502 -3.57 7.47 -10.32
N SER A 503 -3.94 6.79 -11.40
CA SER A 503 -3.14 5.68 -11.96
C SER A 503 -1.92 6.12 -12.78
N TRP A 504 -1.77 7.41 -13.08
CA TRP A 504 -0.68 7.90 -13.95
C TRP A 504 -0.08 9.26 -13.54
N TYR A 505 -0.55 9.89 -12.45
CA TYR A 505 -0.17 11.23 -12.00
C TYR A 505 1.35 11.44 -11.87
N PHE A 506 2.06 10.40 -11.48
CA PHE A 506 3.51 10.42 -11.35
C PHE A 506 4.24 10.65 -12.68
N LEU A 507 3.63 10.31 -13.79
CA LEU A 507 4.16 10.64 -15.12
C LEU A 507 3.92 12.12 -15.44
N ARG A 508 2.73 12.65 -15.09
CA ARG A 508 2.42 14.06 -15.33
C ARG A 508 3.30 15.01 -14.55
N TYR A 509 3.71 14.64 -13.36
CA TYR A 509 4.69 15.42 -12.58
C TYR A 509 6.05 15.61 -13.27
N MET A 510 6.43 14.71 -14.15
CA MET A 510 7.68 14.85 -14.92
C MET A 510 7.62 16.00 -15.92
N ASP A 511 6.41 16.31 -16.44
CA ASP A 511 6.19 17.31 -17.51
C ASP A 511 4.73 17.84 -17.47
N PRO A 512 4.38 18.64 -16.43
CA PRO A 512 3.00 19.00 -16.14
C PRO A 512 2.36 19.92 -17.19
N ASP A 513 3.14 20.75 -17.88
CA ASP A 513 2.68 21.76 -18.81
C ASP A 513 2.66 21.28 -20.26
N ASN A 514 2.89 20.00 -20.53
CA ASN A 514 2.93 19.46 -21.88
C ASN A 514 1.52 19.29 -22.46
N ASP A 515 1.19 20.08 -23.48
CA ASP A 515 -0.12 20.03 -24.14
C ASP A 515 -0.17 19.04 -25.32
N GLU A 516 0.99 18.54 -25.78
CA GLU A 516 1.12 17.69 -26.96
C GLU A 516 1.15 16.21 -26.62
N ALA A 517 1.64 15.86 -25.43
CA ALA A 517 1.76 14.49 -24.97
C ALA A 517 1.42 14.36 -23.49
N LEU A 518 1.07 13.13 -23.05
CA LEU A 518 0.89 12.77 -21.63
C LEU A 518 2.12 13.15 -20.82
N VAL A 519 3.29 12.90 -21.37
CA VAL A 519 4.62 13.25 -20.87
C VAL A 519 5.59 13.33 -22.06
N GLY A 520 6.46 14.34 -22.09
CA GLY A 520 7.48 14.46 -23.11
C GLY A 520 8.53 13.36 -23.02
N LYS A 521 9.04 12.92 -24.17
CA LYS A 521 10.02 11.85 -24.26
C LYS A 521 11.28 12.11 -23.41
N GLU A 522 11.84 13.30 -23.51
CA GLU A 522 13.02 13.71 -22.74
C GLU A 522 12.76 13.62 -21.22
N ALA A 523 11.60 14.10 -20.76
CA ALA A 523 11.24 14.10 -19.36
C ALA A 523 11.06 12.69 -18.82
N VAL A 524 10.37 11.81 -19.57
CA VAL A 524 10.16 10.43 -19.13
C VAL A 524 11.44 9.60 -19.18
N GLU A 525 12.30 9.79 -20.16
CA GLU A 525 13.60 9.12 -20.24
C GLU A 525 14.53 9.56 -19.11
N TYR A 526 14.46 10.81 -18.68
CA TYR A 526 15.28 11.35 -17.60
C TYR A 526 14.77 10.92 -16.20
N TRP A 527 13.48 11.11 -15.93
CA TRP A 527 12.93 10.92 -14.57
C TRP A 527 12.46 9.51 -14.25
N ASN A 528 12.06 8.72 -15.26
CA ASN A 528 11.57 7.36 -15.01
C ASN A 528 12.78 6.43 -14.72
N GLN A 529 12.70 5.54 -13.83
CA GLN A 529 11.70 5.02 -12.93
C GLN A 529 11.69 5.86 -11.63
N ILE A 530 10.54 5.89 -10.90
CA ILE A 530 10.46 6.53 -9.59
C ILE A 530 11.37 5.78 -8.62
N ASP A 531 12.33 6.50 -8.00
CA ASP A 531 13.37 5.86 -7.18
C ASP A 531 12.82 5.39 -5.84
N TRP A 532 11.93 6.18 -5.20
CA TRP A 532 11.35 5.81 -3.92
C TRP A 532 9.91 6.34 -3.78
N TYR A 533 8.97 5.45 -3.60
CA TYR A 533 7.56 5.75 -3.38
C TYR A 533 7.10 5.30 -2.00
N ASN A 534 6.46 6.19 -1.23
CA ASN A 534 5.84 5.87 0.05
C ASN A 534 4.32 6.11 0.01
N GLY A 535 3.55 5.16 0.56
CA GLY A 535 2.10 5.29 0.64
C GLY A 535 1.45 4.31 1.61
N GLY A 536 0.13 4.42 1.78
CA GLY A 536 -0.66 3.62 2.69
C GLY A 536 -0.74 2.14 2.30
N MET A 537 -0.84 1.26 3.29
CA MET A 537 -1.03 -0.19 3.04
C MET A 537 -2.40 -0.50 2.44
N GLU A 538 -3.41 0.33 2.71
CA GLU A 538 -4.76 0.22 2.16
C GLU A 538 -4.80 0.31 0.63
N HIS A 539 -3.82 1.00 0.04
CA HIS A 539 -3.73 1.16 -1.42
C HIS A 539 -3.02 0.01 -2.13
N THR A 540 -2.54 -1.01 -1.41
CA THR A 540 -1.76 -2.12 -1.99
C THR A 540 -2.50 -2.85 -3.12
N THR A 541 -3.80 -3.10 -2.95
CA THR A 541 -4.66 -3.79 -3.92
C THR A 541 -5.60 -2.86 -4.69
N LEU A 542 -5.51 -1.55 -4.45
CA LEU A 542 -6.26 -0.49 -5.12
C LEU A 542 -5.32 0.30 -6.04
N HIS A 543 -5.02 1.56 -5.67
CA HIS A 543 -4.20 2.48 -6.46
C HIS A 543 -2.87 1.84 -6.95
N LEU A 544 -2.12 1.16 -6.08
CA LEU A 544 -0.82 0.60 -6.44
C LEU A 544 -0.94 -0.49 -7.52
N LEU A 545 -1.97 -1.32 -7.46
CA LEU A 545 -2.24 -2.35 -8.46
C LEU A 545 -2.67 -1.72 -9.79
N TYR A 546 -3.59 -0.75 -9.74
CA TYR A 546 -4.10 -0.06 -10.94
C TYR A 546 -3.02 0.76 -11.64
N SER A 547 -2.19 1.48 -10.89
CA SER A 547 -1.10 2.29 -11.45
C SER A 547 -0.02 1.41 -12.11
N ARG A 548 0.30 0.24 -11.55
CA ARG A 548 1.19 -0.74 -12.18
C ARG A 548 0.59 -1.31 -13.47
N PHE A 549 -0.70 -1.63 -13.48
CA PHE A 549 -1.40 -2.08 -14.68
C PHE A 549 -1.37 -1.03 -15.80
N TRP A 550 -1.74 0.23 -15.49
CA TRP A 550 -1.72 1.32 -16.47
C TRP A 550 -0.33 1.59 -16.99
N HIS A 551 0.67 1.59 -16.12
CA HIS A 551 2.07 1.80 -16.54
C HIS A 551 2.58 0.69 -17.46
N LYS A 552 2.27 -0.59 -17.17
CA LYS A 552 2.60 -1.72 -18.06
C LYS A 552 1.96 -1.59 -19.42
N PHE A 553 0.70 -1.14 -19.46
CA PHE A 553 0.04 -0.86 -20.73
C PHE A 553 0.73 0.28 -21.50
N LEU A 554 1.09 1.37 -20.83
CA LEU A 554 1.83 2.47 -21.43
C LEU A 554 3.23 2.05 -21.90
N TYR A 555 3.87 1.12 -21.22
CA TYR A 555 5.10 0.49 -21.67
C TYR A 555 4.90 -0.32 -22.96
N ASP A 556 3.84 -1.11 -23.04
CA ASP A 556 3.54 -1.94 -24.21
C ASP A 556 3.28 -1.10 -25.46
N ILE A 557 2.70 0.09 -25.32
CA ILE A 557 2.48 1.03 -26.43
C ILE A 557 3.64 2.03 -26.62
N GLY A 558 4.73 1.89 -25.89
CA GLY A 558 5.96 2.67 -26.08
C GLY A 558 5.96 4.09 -25.54
N VAL A 559 5.06 4.43 -24.61
CA VAL A 559 4.97 5.76 -23.96
C VAL A 559 5.98 5.92 -22.84
N VAL A 560 6.26 4.84 -22.09
CA VAL A 560 7.22 4.82 -20.98
C VAL A 560 8.32 3.81 -21.22
N PRO A 561 9.56 4.04 -20.72
CA PRO A 561 10.71 3.19 -21.04
C PRO A 561 10.86 1.96 -20.15
N THR A 562 10.11 1.86 -19.03
CA THR A 562 10.21 0.74 -18.07
C THR A 562 8.89 0.01 -17.89
N LYS A 563 8.96 -1.29 -17.59
CA LYS A 563 7.77 -2.13 -17.35
C LYS A 563 7.11 -1.90 -15.98
N GLU A 564 7.80 -1.23 -15.06
CA GLU A 564 7.31 -0.91 -13.71
C GLU A 564 7.54 0.57 -13.39
N PRO A 565 6.58 1.23 -12.72
CA PRO A 565 6.68 2.65 -12.41
C PRO A 565 7.63 2.95 -11.25
N TYR A 566 7.70 2.07 -10.26
CA TYR A 566 8.37 2.29 -8.98
C TYR A 566 9.50 1.29 -8.77
N ALA A 567 10.71 1.78 -8.44
CA ALA A 567 11.84 0.93 -8.08
C ALA A 567 11.71 0.42 -6.65
N LYS A 568 11.37 1.33 -5.72
CA LYS A 568 11.22 1.04 -4.29
C LYS A 568 9.87 1.50 -3.76
N ARG A 569 9.21 0.64 -2.96
CA ARG A 569 7.95 0.95 -2.29
C ARG A 569 8.02 0.65 -0.80
N THR A 570 7.77 1.66 0.00
CA THR A 570 7.64 1.56 1.46
C THR A 570 6.24 1.99 1.90
N SER A 571 5.86 1.63 3.11
CA SER A 571 4.57 2.01 3.67
C SER A 571 4.73 2.56 5.09
N HIS A 572 3.79 3.38 5.49
CA HIS A 572 3.73 3.97 6.81
C HIS A 572 2.56 3.44 7.63
N GLY A 573 2.73 3.46 8.95
CA GLY A 573 1.65 3.17 9.88
C GLY A 573 0.76 4.41 10.12
N MET A 574 -0.50 4.18 10.45
CA MET A 574 -1.46 5.25 10.74
C MET A 574 -1.17 5.93 12.07
N ILE A 575 -1.43 7.24 12.15
CA ILE A 575 -1.59 7.94 13.43
C ILE A 575 -3.04 7.76 13.90
N LEU A 576 -3.19 7.16 15.06
CA LEU A 576 -4.47 6.90 15.69
C LEU A 576 -4.84 8.04 16.64
N GLY A 577 -6.11 8.15 17.01
CA GLY A 577 -6.55 9.02 18.10
C GLY A 577 -5.94 8.61 19.45
N GLU A 578 -6.13 9.43 20.48
CA GLU A 578 -5.56 9.20 21.83
C GLU A 578 -5.96 7.84 22.41
N GLY A 579 -7.16 7.35 22.10
CA GLY A 579 -7.69 6.04 22.53
C GLY A 579 -7.16 4.84 21.71
N GLY A 580 -6.31 5.05 20.72
CA GLY A 580 -5.83 3.99 19.81
C GLY A 580 -6.81 3.67 18.68
N GLU A 581 -7.82 4.49 18.44
CA GLU A 581 -8.81 4.32 17.39
C GLU A 581 -8.42 5.08 16.11
N LYS A 582 -8.90 4.62 14.96
CA LYS A 582 -8.72 5.36 13.71
C LYS A 582 -9.35 6.75 13.81
N MET A 583 -8.59 7.80 13.48
CA MET A 583 -9.14 9.16 13.39
C MET A 583 -10.17 9.24 12.28
N SER A 584 -11.34 9.79 12.59
CA SER A 584 -12.36 10.11 11.60
C SER A 584 -13.17 11.32 12.00
N LYS A 585 -13.61 12.10 11.00
CA LYS A 585 -14.44 13.30 11.23
C LYS A 585 -15.80 12.96 11.87
N SER A 586 -16.35 11.79 11.53
CA SER A 586 -17.62 11.30 12.10
C SER A 586 -17.52 10.95 13.58
N ARG A 587 -16.33 10.60 14.08
CA ARG A 587 -16.08 10.32 15.49
C ARG A 587 -15.67 11.54 16.31
N GLY A 588 -15.35 12.66 15.64
CA GLY A 588 -14.90 13.89 16.31
C GLY A 588 -13.53 13.79 16.98
N ASN A 589 -12.71 12.78 16.65
CA ASN A 589 -11.40 12.50 17.24
C ASN A 589 -10.22 12.93 16.35
N VAL A 590 -10.47 13.79 15.36
CA VAL A 590 -9.45 14.29 14.42
C VAL A 590 -8.68 15.43 15.08
N VAL A 591 -7.34 15.39 15.00
CA VAL A 591 -6.45 16.48 15.40
C VAL A 591 -6.07 17.29 14.16
N ASN A 592 -6.36 18.61 14.20
CA ASN A 592 -6.05 19.51 13.10
C ASN A 592 -4.56 19.95 13.19
N PRO A 593 -3.76 19.78 12.12
CA PRO A 593 -2.37 20.22 12.12
C PRO A 593 -2.20 21.73 12.34
N ASN A 594 -3.16 22.57 11.93
CA ASN A 594 -3.10 24.01 12.16
C ASN A 594 -3.06 24.35 13.65
N ASP A 595 -3.85 23.64 14.47
CA ASP A 595 -3.90 23.89 15.91
C ASP A 595 -2.55 23.57 16.56
N VAL A 596 -1.97 22.44 16.16
CA VAL A 596 -0.65 22.02 16.67
C VAL A 596 0.46 22.97 16.22
N VAL A 597 0.44 23.42 14.96
CA VAL A 597 1.44 24.37 14.44
C VAL A 597 1.29 25.74 15.10
N ASN A 598 0.09 26.22 15.30
CA ASN A 598 -0.15 27.49 15.99
C ASN A 598 0.32 27.50 17.44
N GLU A 599 0.24 26.35 18.13
CA GLU A 599 0.66 26.21 19.53
C GLU A 599 2.16 25.90 19.67
N PHE A 600 2.74 25.07 18.80
CA PHE A 600 4.09 24.51 18.99
C PHE A 600 5.06 24.77 17.83
N GLY A 601 4.58 25.18 16.67
CA GLY A 601 5.36 25.35 15.44
C GLY A 601 5.37 24.11 14.52
N ALA A 602 5.62 24.36 13.23
CA ALA A 602 5.67 23.33 12.19
C ALA A 602 6.84 22.34 12.42
N ASP A 603 8.02 22.84 12.77
CA ASP A 603 9.17 21.98 13.06
C ASP A 603 8.92 21.03 14.23
N THR A 604 8.17 21.48 15.24
CA THR A 604 7.78 20.62 16.37
C THR A 604 6.84 19.49 15.93
N LEU A 605 5.86 19.79 15.09
CA LEU A 605 4.94 18.78 14.55
C LEU A 605 5.69 17.77 13.67
N ARG A 606 6.56 18.24 12.77
CA ARG A 606 7.41 17.40 11.92
C ARG A 606 8.23 16.40 12.75
N LEU A 607 8.94 16.90 13.76
CA LEU A 607 9.71 16.05 14.67
C LEU A 607 8.84 15.04 15.40
N TYR A 608 7.72 15.49 15.95
CA TYR A 608 6.86 14.63 16.76
C TYR A 608 6.28 13.45 15.95
N ILE A 609 5.74 13.70 14.76
CA ILE A 609 5.16 12.64 13.93
C ILE A 609 6.19 11.61 13.44
N MET A 610 7.46 11.96 13.41
CA MET A 610 8.59 11.07 13.12
C MET A 610 9.11 10.36 14.38
N PHE A 611 8.93 10.97 15.55
CA PHE A 611 9.42 10.45 16.83
C PHE A 611 8.42 9.53 17.53
N ILE A 612 7.13 9.61 17.22
CA ILE A 612 6.03 8.93 17.93
C ILE A 612 6.16 7.39 18.00
N GLY A 613 6.99 6.76 17.16
CA GLY A 613 7.23 5.33 17.14
C GLY A 613 7.87 4.85 15.85
N ASP A 614 7.87 3.54 15.65
CA ASP A 614 8.33 2.92 14.40
C ASP A 614 7.46 3.42 13.23
N PHE A 615 8.10 3.86 12.15
CA PHE A 615 7.41 4.49 11.03
C PHE A 615 6.41 3.56 10.34
N GLU A 616 6.70 2.27 10.26
CA GLU A 616 5.83 1.27 9.62
C GLU A 616 4.63 0.84 10.49
N LYS A 617 4.65 1.20 11.79
CA LYS A 617 3.61 0.79 12.74
C LYS A 617 2.65 1.93 13.05
N ALA A 618 1.41 1.57 13.33
CA ALA A 618 0.43 2.52 13.83
C ALA A 618 0.83 2.99 15.25
N ALA A 619 0.57 4.27 15.54
CA ALA A 619 0.90 4.86 16.84
C ALA A 619 -0.22 5.81 17.31
N PRO A 620 -0.62 5.79 18.59
CA PRO A 620 -1.63 6.69 19.12
C PRO A 620 -1.06 8.11 19.29
N TRP A 621 -1.86 9.11 18.98
CA TRP A 621 -1.53 10.50 19.23
C TRP A 621 -1.38 10.79 20.73
N ASN A 622 -0.31 11.50 21.11
CA ASN A 622 -0.06 11.88 22.50
C ASN A 622 0.32 13.36 22.58
N PRO A 623 -0.58 14.26 23.04
CA PRO A 623 -0.34 15.69 23.14
C PRO A 623 0.83 16.06 24.07
N THR A 624 1.06 15.25 25.13
CA THR A 624 2.16 15.50 26.08
C THR A 624 3.52 15.28 25.44
N ALA A 625 3.64 14.31 24.54
CA ALA A 625 4.90 14.02 23.86
C ALA A 625 5.29 15.11 22.84
N VAL A 626 4.32 15.83 22.26
CA VAL A 626 4.58 17.00 21.39
C VAL A 626 5.41 18.06 22.14
N LYS A 627 5.09 18.32 23.42
CA LYS A 627 5.81 19.24 24.28
C LYS A 627 7.28 18.83 24.50
N GLY A 628 7.57 17.54 24.45
CA GLY A 628 8.93 17.00 24.52
C GLY A 628 9.78 17.42 23.32
N CYS A 629 9.22 17.32 22.12
CA CYS A 629 9.86 17.78 20.88
C CYS A 629 10.07 19.31 20.87
N LYS A 630 9.09 20.09 21.35
CA LYS A 630 9.26 21.55 21.49
C LYS A 630 10.42 21.90 22.42
N LYS A 631 10.51 21.27 23.59
CA LYS A 631 11.62 21.46 24.53
C LYS A 631 12.99 21.10 23.92
N PHE A 632 13.03 20.09 23.05
CA PHE A 632 14.25 19.77 22.32
C PHE A 632 14.65 20.89 21.38
N LEU A 633 13.74 21.45 20.58
CA LEU A 633 14.02 22.58 19.71
C LEU A 633 14.41 23.87 20.50
N ASP A 634 13.76 24.11 21.63
CA ASP A 634 14.15 25.26 22.52
C ASP A 634 15.59 25.13 23.03
N ARG A 635 16.06 23.89 23.27
CA ARG A 635 17.47 23.65 23.63
C ARG A 635 18.41 23.87 22.46
N VAL A 636 18.02 23.39 21.25
CA VAL A 636 18.79 23.67 20.02
C VAL A 636 18.88 25.17 19.76
N TRP A 637 17.75 25.89 19.92
CA TRP A 637 17.75 27.36 19.79
C TRP A 637 18.73 28.01 20.72
N LYS A 638 18.76 27.62 21.99
CA LYS A 638 19.69 28.16 23.00
C LYS A 638 21.17 27.92 22.69
N LEU A 639 21.49 26.85 21.99
CA LEU A 639 22.88 26.55 21.59
C LEU A 639 23.37 27.47 20.47
N GLY A 640 22.49 27.95 19.60
CA GLY A 640 22.86 28.67 18.38
C GLY A 640 22.27 30.07 18.21
N CYS A 641 21.42 30.59 19.14
CA CYS A 641 20.82 31.93 19.03
C CYS A 641 21.80 33.09 19.25
N GLU A 642 22.98 32.80 19.82
CA GLU A 642 24.09 33.74 19.92
C GLU A 642 25.23 33.23 19.03
N LYS A 643 25.83 34.11 18.25
CA LYS A 643 26.93 33.77 17.35
C LYS A 643 28.11 33.18 18.12
N LEU A 644 28.58 32.04 17.72
CA LEU A 644 29.79 31.40 18.23
C LEU A 644 31.02 31.90 17.45
N ASP A 645 32.12 32.11 18.17
CA ASP A 645 33.39 32.41 17.57
C ASP A 645 34.23 31.16 17.30
N GLY A 646 35.23 31.26 16.43
CA GLY A 646 36.16 30.19 16.08
C GLY A 646 35.99 29.65 14.66
N ASP A 647 36.83 28.69 14.34
CA ASP A 647 36.78 27.97 13.07
C ASP A 647 35.70 26.86 13.03
N LEU A 648 35.64 26.10 11.96
CA LEU A 648 34.68 25.03 11.76
C LEU A 648 35.19 23.65 12.16
N SER A 649 36.29 23.57 12.93
CA SER A 649 36.81 22.30 13.42
C SER A 649 35.94 21.76 14.56
N TYR A 650 35.82 20.43 14.63
CA TYR A 650 35.14 19.80 15.76
C TYR A 650 35.98 19.93 17.03
N SER A 651 35.33 20.15 18.15
CA SER A 651 36.01 20.13 19.44
C SER A 651 36.44 18.70 19.82
N ALA A 652 37.63 18.52 20.34
CA ALA A 652 38.16 17.20 20.69
C ALA A 652 37.25 16.41 21.65
N VAL A 653 36.46 17.08 22.47
CA VAL A 653 35.53 16.45 23.44
C VAL A 653 34.26 15.96 22.78
N ASN A 654 33.84 16.54 21.66
CA ASN A 654 32.60 16.21 20.98
C ASN A 654 32.79 15.44 19.65
N GLU A 655 33.99 15.49 19.07
CA GLU A 655 34.34 14.95 17.75
C GLU A 655 33.82 13.52 17.56
N LYS A 656 34.11 12.65 18.52
CA LYS A 656 33.71 11.23 18.46
C LYS A 656 32.17 11.07 18.40
N GLU A 657 31.47 11.78 19.29
CA GLU A 657 30.00 11.70 19.33
C GLU A 657 29.36 12.29 18.06
N ILE A 658 30.00 13.32 17.47
CA ILE A 658 29.57 13.88 16.19
C ILE A 658 29.68 12.81 15.08
N HIS A 659 30.84 12.15 14.92
CA HIS A 659 31.01 11.11 13.90
C HIS A 659 30.04 9.93 14.09
N LYS A 660 29.80 9.49 15.32
CA LYS A 660 28.77 8.49 15.64
C LYS A 660 27.37 8.95 15.24
N THR A 661 27.06 10.22 15.52
CA THR A 661 25.76 10.80 15.21
C THR A 661 25.55 10.93 13.70
N ILE A 662 26.55 11.39 12.95
CA ILE A 662 26.50 11.45 11.49
C ILE A 662 26.21 10.07 10.90
N LYS A 663 26.98 9.05 11.31
CA LYS A 663 26.78 7.68 10.86
C LYS A 663 25.37 7.19 11.17
N LYS A 664 24.98 7.26 12.45
CA LYS A 664 23.69 6.76 12.93
C LYS A 664 22.50 7.45 12.27
N VAL A 665 22.49 8.76 12.17
CA VAL A 665 21.40 9.54 11.55
C VAL A 665 21.33 9.23 10.05
N SER A 666 22.48 9.13 9.37
CA SER A 666 22.51 8.79 7.93
C SER A 666 21.89 7.45 7.63
N GLU A 667 22.29 6.40 8.37
CA GLU A 667 21.77 5.05 8.22
C GLU A 667 20.30 4.93 8.60
N ASP A 668 19.89 5.60 9.68
CA ASP A 668 18.51 5.55 10.18
C ASP A 668 17.53 6.24 9.21
N ILE A 669 17.92 7.35 8.58
CA ILE A 669 17.10 7.98 7.53
C ILE A 669 16.88 7.02 6.36
N ASP A 670 17.95 6.37 5.85
CA ASP A 670 17.87 5.45 4.72
C ASP A 670 17.02 4.20 5.02
N LYS A 671 16.92 3.83 6.30
CA LYS A 671 16.09 2.71 6.81
C LYS A 671 14.73 3.17 7.34
N MET A 672 14.37 4.45 7.19
CA MET A 672 13.15 5.06 7.74
C MET A 672 13.00 4.89 9.26
N LYS A 673 14.11 4.78 10.00
CA LYS A 673 14.15 4.70 11.47
C LYS A 673 14.26 6.10 12.09
N PHE A 674 13.33 6.97 11.73
CA PHE A 674 13.37 8.39 12.10
C PHE A 674 13.35 8.63 13.62
N ASN A 675 12.64 7.81 14.38
CA ASN A 675 12.57 7.89 15.83
C ASN A 675 13.95 7.68 16.50
N THR A 676 14.75 6.74 15.99
CA THR A 676 16.12 6.50 16.51
C THR A 676 17.11 7.55 16.03
N ALA A 677 16.95 8.08 14.81
CA ALA A 677 17.71 9.23 14.33
C ALA A 677 17.50 10.46 15.22
N ILE A 678 16.24 10.80 15.53
CA ILE A 678 15.89 11.92 16.42
C ILE A 678 16.42 11.69 17.84
N ALA A 679 16.32 10.45 18.36
CA ALA A 679 16.89 10.11 19.67
C ALA A 679 18.41 10.34 19.71
N GLN A 680 19.12 10.02 18.64
CA GLN A 680 20.56 10.26 18.52
C GLN A 680 20.89 11.78 18.49
N LEU A 681 20.09 12.56 17.74
CA LEU A 681 20.22 14.04 17.77
C LEU A 681 19.96 14.61 19.16
N MET A 682 18.99 14.08 19.91
CA MET A 682 18.75 14.45 21.30
C MET A 682 19.95 14.11 22.21
N THR A 683 20.62 12.97 21.96
CA THR A 683 21.83 12.55 22.67
C THR A 683 22.97 13.54 22.41
N LEU A 684 23.20 13.92 21.14
CA LEU A 684 24.21 14.91 20.78
C LEU A 684 23.95 16.29 21.45
N VAL A 685 22.69 16.75 21.47
CA VAL A 685 22.31 17.99 22.15
C VAL A 685 22.53 17.88 23.66
N ASN A 686 22.31 16.72 24.28
CA ASN A 686 22.63 16.49 25.69
C ASN A 686 24.15 16.60 25.96
N GLN A 687 24.97 16.03 25.05
CA GLN A 687 26.43 16.16 25.10
C GLN A 687 26.87 17.61 25.01
N PHE A 688 26.29 18.41 24.12
CA PHE A 688 26.57 19.83 23.94
C PHE A 688 26.14 20.70 25.13
N ASN A 689 25.14 20.29 25.88
CA ASN A 689 24.77 20.95 27.13
C ASN A 689 25.77 20.68 28.27
N GLN A 690 26.49 19.55 28.22
CA GLN A 690 27.54 19.20 29.18
C GLN A 690 28.89 19.79 28.75
N ASN A 691 29.18 19.73 27.46
CA ASN A 691 30.44 20.19 26.86
C ASN A 691 30.09 21.23 25.78
N LYS A 692 30.21 22.50 26.11
CA LYS A 692 29.84 23.59 25.21
C LYS A 692 30.37 23.34 23.79
N PRO A 693 29.50 23.39 22.76
CA PRO A 693 29.91 23.11 21.39
C PRO A 693 30.83 24.18 20.83
N SER A 694 31.78 23.79 19.98
CA SER A 694 32.47 24.70 19.06
C SER A 694 31.53 25.17 17.95
N ARG A 695 31.97 26.13 17.14
CA ARG A 695 31.21 26.55 15.96
C ARG A 695 31.07 25.43 14.93
N GLY A 696 32.10 24.57 14.76
CA GLY A 696 32.05 23.39 13.91
C GLY A 696 31.10 22.30 14.45
N ASP A 697 31.08 22.07 15.76
CA ASP A 697 30.17 21.13 16.41
C ASP A 697 28.70 21.52 16.16
N LEU A 698 28.38 22.80 16.34
CA LEU A 698 27.04 23.33 16.10
C LEU A 698 26.63 23.19 14.62
N LYS A 699 27.55 23.48 13.70
CA LYS A 699 27.32 23.33 12.26
C LYS A 699 26.90 21.90 11.93
N ALA A 700 27.62 20.88 12.39
CA ALA A 700 27.29 19.48 12.16
C ALA A 700 25.90 19.09 12.71
N LEU A 701 25.56 19.57 13.90
CA LEU A 701 24.22 19.35 14.46
C LEU A 701 23.13 19.93 13.55
N LEU A 702 23.32 21.17 13.06
CA LEU A 702 22.35 21.85 12.23
C LEU A 702 22.19 21.15 10.84
N GLU A 703 23.29 20.72 10.25
CA GLU A 703 23.24 19.95 8.99
C GLU A 703 22.43 18.67 9.15
N LEU A 704 22.65 17.91 10.22
CA LEU A 704 21.92 16.67 10.50
C LEU A 704 20.44 16.91 10.88
N LEU A 705 20.14 18.01 11.53
CA LEU A 705 18.79 18.39 11.96
C LEU A 705 17.97 19.02 10.82
N SER A 706 18.62 19.59 9.80
CA SER A 706 17.99 20.32 8.69
C SER A 706 16.82 19.55 8.03
N PRO A 707 16.90 18.27 7.71
CA PRO A 707 15.77 17.53 7.13
C PRO A 707 14.56 17.42 8.06
N PHE A 708 14.77 17.37 9.37
CA PHE A 708 13.72 17.16 10.38
C PHE A 708 13.03 18.46 10.79
N ALA A 709 13.81 19.52 11.02
CA ALA A 709 13.35 20.81 11.52
C ALA A 709 13.99 21.97 10.71
N PRO A 710 13.57 22.11 9.43
CA PRO A 710 14.28 23.00 8.51
C PRO A 710 14.20 24.48 8.87
N HIS A 711 13.09 24.95 9.45
CA HIS A 711 12.92 26.39 9.69
C HIS A 711 13.85 26.91 10.78
N ILE A 712 13.92 26.23 11.91
CA ILE A 712 14.83 26.61 13.01
C ILE A 712 16.29 26.54 12.56
N VAL A 713 16.62 25.52 11.75
CA VAL A 713 17.98 25.34 11.26
C VAL A 713 18.40 26.46 10.33
N GLU A 714 17.56 26.84 9.38
CA GLU A 714 17.88 27.96 8.47
C GLU A 714 18.07 29.29 9.24
N GLU A 715 17.22 29.57 10.22
CA GLU A 715 17.36 30.79 11.04
C GLU A 715 18.66 30.79 11.85
N LEU A 716 18.99 29.66 12.48
CA LEU A 716 20.26 29.54 13.22
C LEU A 716 21.47 29.58 12.29
N TRP A 717 21.34 29.03 11.07
CA TRP A 717 22.41 29.11 10.07
C TRP A 717 22.73 30.55 9.67
N GLU A 718 21.67 31.32 9.43
CA GLU A 718 21.80 32.76 9.13
C GLU A 718 22.38 33.56 10.33
N ILE A 719 21.93 33.30 11.56
CA ILE A 719 22.47 33.93 12.77
C ILE A 719 23.96 33.65 12.94
N GLN A 720 24.37 32.40 12.73
CA GLN A 720 25.76 31.97 12.84
C GLN A 720 26.64 32.43 11.66
N GLN A 721 26.01 32.85 10.54
CA GLN A 721 26.73 33.22 9.31
C GLN A 721 27.71 32.11 8.85
N PHE A 722 27.23 30.85 8.79
CA PHE A 722 28.08 29.74 8.41
C PHE A 722 28.48 29.80 6.93
N ASP A 723 27.53 30.19 6.06
CA ASP A 723 27.72 30.30 4.61
C ASP A 723 26.72 31.31 4.05
N GLU A 724 26.96 31.81 2.82
CA GLU A 724 25.98 32.65 2.10
C GLU A 724 24.80 31.83 1.58
N LYS A 725 25.02 30.54 1.31
CA LYS A 725 23.96 29.58 0.92
C LYS A 725 23.19 29.14 2.14
N MET A 726 21.92 28.78 1.91
CA MET A 726 21.05 28.21 2.94
C MET A 726 21.56 26.84 3.45
N ALA A 727 21.17 26.46 4.66
CA ALA A 727 21.53 25.16 5.23
C ALA A 727 21.08 23.97 4.37
N CYS A 728 19.90 24.05 3.78
CA CYS A 728 19.38 23.01 2.87
C CYS A 728 20.14 22.87 1.55
N GLN A 729 21.02 23.81 1.22
CA GLN A 729 21.89 23.81 0.03
C GLN A 729 23.33 23.36 0.34
N GLN A 730 23.60 22.98 1.59
CA GLN A 730 24.91 22.49 2.00
C GLN A 730 25.05 20.99 1.66
N SER A 731 26.30 20.50 1.71
CA SER A 731 26.57 19.07 1.57
C SER A 731 26.20 18.31 2.85
N TRP A 732 25.72 17.07 2.69
CA TRP A 732 25.51 16.17 3.82
C TRP A 732 26.85 15.88 4.51
N PRO A 733 26.93 15.95 5.85
CA PRO A 733 28.20 15.75 6.55
C PRO A 733 28.67 14.30 6.45
N GLU A 734 30.00 14.15 6.34
CA GLU A 734 30.66 12.85 6.27
C GLU A 734 31.23 12.47 7.65
N TYR A 735 31.31 11.16 7.89
CA TYR A 735 31.92 10.63 9.11
C TYR A 735 33.17 9.81 8.81
N ASP A 736 34.09 9.79 9.76
CA ASP A 736 35.27 8.93 9.76
C ASP A 736 34.95 7.68 10.58
N GLU A 737 35.02 6.51 9.96
CA GLU A 737 34.70 5.24 10.61
C GLU A 737 35.60 4.94 11.82
N GLU A 738 36.90 5.27 11.75
CA GLU A 738 37.83 5.04 12.84
C GLU A 738 37.46 5.87 14.10
N LYS A 739 36.86 7.04 13.89
CA LYS A 739 36.42 7.93 14.97
C LYS A 739 35.06 7.52 15.56
N THR A 740 34.35 6.58 14.95
CA THR A 740 33.08 6.07 15.50
C THR A 740 33.29 4.96 16.53
N VAL A 741 34.44 4.31 16.52
CA VAL A 741 34.73 3.14 17.39
C VAL A 741 34.99 3.58 18.84
N ASP A 742 34.34 2.92 19.79
CA ASP A 742 34.64 3.12 21.20
C ASP A 742 35.97 2.49 21.56
N SER A 743 36.92 3.37 21.98
CA SER A 743 38.22 2.90 22.51
C SER A 743 38.12 2.33 23.92
N SER A 744 37.02 2.59 24.62
CA SER A 744 36.76 2.13 25.98
C SER A 744 35.25 1.86 26.21
N VAL A 745 34.97 0.97 27.15
CA VAL A 745 33.61 0.61 27.55
C VAL A 745 33.50 0.53 29.07
N GLU A 746 32.35 1.02 29.62
CA GLU A 746 32.06 0.85 31.06
C GLU A 746 31.48 -0.56 31.28
N ILE A 747 32.15 -1.35 32.11
CA ILE A 747 31.67 -2.67 32.53
C ILE A 747 31.16 -2.65 33.96
N ALA A 748 30.18 -3.53 34.25
CA ALA A 748 29.74 -3.78 35.62
C ALA A 748 30.72 -4.71 36.31
N VAL A 749 31.19 -4.32 37.52
CA VAL A 749 32.04 -5.18 38.36
C VAL A 749 31.20 -5.77 39.49
N GLN A 750 31.16 -7.09 39.53
CA GLN A 750 30.36 -7.83 40.50
C GLN A 750 31.23 -8.61 41.45
N ILE A 751 30.77 -8.74 42.70
CA ILE A 751 31.30 -9.70 43.68
C ILE A 751 30.15 -10.65 44.04
N ASN A 752 30.38 -11.96 43.83
CA ASN A 752 29.36 -12.99 44.06
C ASN A 752 27.99 -12.64 43.40
N GLY A 753 28.02 -12.11 42.13
CA GLY A 753 26.84 -11.76 41.38
C GLY A 753 26.17 -10.40 41.73
N LYS A 754 26.67 -9.67 42.76
CA LYS A 754 26.14 -8.34 43.12
C LYS A 754 27.07 -7.24 42.61
N VAL A 755 26.51 -6.29 41.85
CA VAL A 755 27.28 -5.13 41.34
C VAL A 755 27.83 -4.31 42.50
N LYS A 756 29.14 -4.06 42.50
CA LYS A 756 29.89 -3.28 43.50
C LYS A 756 30.51 -2.04 42.94
N SER A 757 30.92 -2.09 41.67
CA SER A 757 31.55 -0.93 41.01
C SER A 757 31.21 -0.95 39.51
N LYS A 758 31.47 0.15 38.83
CA LYS A 758 31.52 0.24 37.38
C LYS A 758 32.92 0.72 37.01
N LEU A 759 33.53 0.13 36.01
CA LEU A 759 34.89 0.42 35.59
C LEU A 759 34.93 0.63 34.08
N THR A 760 35.62 1.69 33.68
CA THR A 760 35.90 1.94 32.25
C THR A 760 37.17 1.17 31.89
N ILE A 761 37.06 0.28 30.90
CA ILE A 761 38.17 -0.51 30.37
C ILE A 761 38.36 -0.24 28.86
N PRO A 762 39.55 -0.46 28.30
CA PRO A 762 39.70 -0.46 26.85
C PRO A 762 38.73 -1.45 26.20
N MET A 763 38.19 -1.05 25.03
CA MET A 763 37.32 -1.95 24.26
C MET A 763 38.09 -3.21 23.85
N ASP A 764 37.45 -4.33 23.94
CA ASP A 764 38.01 -5.64 23.62
C ASP A 764 39.21 -6.09 24.48
N ALA A 765 39.45 -5.42 25.61
CA ALA A 765 40.49 -5.80 26.53
C ALA A 765 40.38 -7.30 26.95
N ASP A 766 41.50 -7.95 27.09
CA ASP A 766 41.58 -9.36 27.56
C ASP A 766 41.19 -9.49 29.03
N GLU A 767 40.83 -10.70 29.42
CA GLU A 767 40.36 -11.00 30.79
C GLU A 767 41.37 -10.64 31.86
N ASP A 768 42.66 -10.85 31.60
CA ASP A 768 43.70 -10.62 32.61
C ASP A 768 43.89 -9.10 32.84
N SER A 769 43.97 -8.31 31.76
CA SER A 769 44.08 -6.83 31.85
C SER A 769 42.85 -6.24 32.55
N VAL A 770 41.63 -6.73 32.25
CA VAL A 770 40.41 -6.28 32.92
C VAL A 770 40.40 -6.69 34.39
N TYR A 771 40.86 -7.87 34.72
CA TYR A 771 40.93 -8.34 36.08
C TYR A 771 41.92 -7.50 36.93
N GLU A 772 43.09 -7.19 36.41
CA GLU A 772 44.04 -6.30 37.06
C GLU A 772 43.45 -4.92 37.37
N ALA A 773 42.77 -4.34 36.36
CA ALA A 773 42.10 -3.04 36.54
C ALA A 773 40.96 -3.12 37.59
N VAL A 774 40.21 -4.21 37.62
CA VAL A 774 39.16 -4.46 38.59
C VAL A 774 39.72 -4.60 40.01
N MET A 775 40.83 -5.29 40.17
CA MET A 775 41.46 -5.44 41.48
C MET A 775 42.18 -4.18 41.97
N ALA A 776 42.46 -3.24 41.11
CA ALA A 776 42.96 -1.92 41.45
C ALA A 776 41.86 -0.95 41.97
N ASP A 777 40.56 -1.22 41.73
CA ASP A 777 39.45 -0.40 42.21
C ASP A 777 39.30 -0.48 43.74
N GLU A 778 39.35 0.65 44.43
CA GLU A 778 39.27 0.70 45.90
C GLU A 778 38.03 0.05 46.51
N LYS A 779 36.87 0.11 45.79
CA LYS A 779 35.61 -0.49 46.23
C LYS A 779 35.68 -2.01 46.17
N ILE A 780 36.39 -2.54 45.18
CA ILE A 780 36.59 -3.97 44.99
C ILE A 780 37.59 -4.50 45.99
N GLN A 781 38.71 -3.76 46.19
CA GLN A 781 39.68 -4.12 47.21
C GLN A 781 39.05 -4.24 48.60
N LYS A 782 38.25 -3.28 49.02
CA LYS A 782 37.50 -3.32 50.30
C LYS A 782 36.51 -4.44 50.38
N ALA A 783 35.89 -4.79 49.24
CA ALA A 783 34.88 -5.87 49.18
C ALA A 783 35.49 -7.31 49.12
N THR A 784 36.79 -7.39 48.82
CA THR A 784 37.51 -8.69 48.74
C THR A 784 38.55 -8.85 49.86
N ASP A 785 38.70 -7.85 50.74
CA ASP A 785 39.62 -7.88 51.83
C ASP A 785 39.34 -9.06 52.79
N GLY A 786 40.37 -9.87 53.08
CA GLY A 786 40.23 -11.10 53.91
C GLY A 786 39.46 -12.24 53.26
N MET A 787 39.22 -12.21 51.93
CA MET A 787 38.52 -13.22 51.19
C MET A 787 39.43 -13.98 50.22
N ASN A 788 39.13 -15.27 50.00
CA ASN A 788 39.82 -16.05 48.95
C ASN A 788 39.03 -15.91 47.63
N ILE A 789 39.75 -15.54 46.56
CA ILE A 789 39.17 -15.50 45.22
C ILE A 789 39.13 -16.92 44.66
N ILE A 790 37.95 -17.42 44.34
CA ILE A 790 37.70 -18.78 43.85
C ILE A 790 37.65 -18.86 42.35
N LYS A 791 37.01 -17.87 41.72
CA LYS A 791 36.79 -17.85 40.30
C LYS A 791 36.53 -16.43 39.81
N ARG A 792 36.99 -16.12 38.57
CA ARG A 792 36.62 -14.95 37.84
C ARG A 792 35.77 -15.34 36.62
N ILE A 793 34.77 -14.52 36.25
CA ILE A 793 33.89 -14.70 35.11
C ILE A 793 33.87 -13.37 34.36
N TYR A 794 34.53 -13.34 33.21
CA TYR A 794 34.53 -12.17 32.34
C TYR A 794 33.58 -12.37 31.16
N ILE A 795 32.62 -11.47 31.00
CA ILE A 795 31.83 -11.36 29.79
C ILE A 795 32.32 -10.11 29.06
N LYS A 796 33.04 -10.33 27.96
CA LYS A 796 33.75 -9.32 27.18
C LYS A 796 32.91 -8.08 26.97
N ASN A 797 33.44 -6.90 27.25
CA ASN A 797 32.82 -5.59 27.12
C ASN A 797 31.52 -5.40 27.93
N ARG A 798 31.22 -6.24 28.89
CA ARG A 798 29.95 -6.21 29.61
C ARG A 798 30.06 -6.27 31.12
N LEU A 799 30.75 -7.26 31.65
CA LEU A 799 30.92 -7.40 33.08
C LEU A 799 32.11 -8.27 33.47
N MET A 800 32.68 -8.02 34.68
CA MET A 800 33.58 -8.90 35.39
C MET A 800 32.93 -9.27 36.71
N ASN A 801 32.77 -10.58 36.97
CA ASN A 801 32.27 -11.06 38.24
C ASN A 801 33.35 -11.86 38.96
N VAL A 802 33.76 -11.39 40.14
CA VAL A 802 34.75 -12.04 41.00
C VAL A 802 34.02 -12.84 42.07
N ILE A 803 34.24 -14.14 42.09
CA ILE A 803 33.62 -15.05 43.08
C ILE A 803 34.61 -15.22 44.24
N VAL A 804 34.18 -14.83 45.43
CA VAL A 804 34.97 -14.89 46.65
C VAL A 804 34.27 -15.71 47.73
N LYS A 805 35.09 -16.31 48.64
CA LYS A 805 34.63 -17.05 49.83
C LYS A 805 35.42 -16.56 51.03
N SER A 806 34.77 -16.42 52.22
CA SER A 806 35.47 -16.13 53.49
C SER A 806 36.50 -17.21 53.78
N GLN A 807 37.64 -16.81 54.32
CA GLN A 807 38.70 -17.73 54.79
C GLN A 807 38.16 -18.68 55.80
#